data_c778f9d7892f55e46a57c17799e07cc9
#
_entry.id   c778f9d7892f55e46a57c17799e07cc9
#
_cell.length_a   1.000
_cell.length_b   1.000
_cell.length_c   1.000
_cell.angle_alpha   90.00
_cell.angle_beta   90.00
_cell.angle_gamma   90.00
#
_symmetry.space_group_name_H-M   'P 1'
#
loop_
_entity.id
_entity.type
_entity.pdbx_description
1 polymer ?
#
loop_
_entity_poly.entity_id
_entity_poly.type
_entity_poly.pdbx_seq_one_letter_code
_entity_poly.pdbx_strand_id
1 'polypeptide(L)'
;EIALPDGGIDLLFSYIGYENEQLPLILRKGDTKTKDVYMNIKTNLLGDVVVSAGRFEQKLSDVTVSMDLLKAGDIAKQAPTDLSSTLNTMPGVDINDKQPSIRGGNGWTYGVGSRSLVLVDGMSALSSGNGVINWNIVPLENIEQVEVMKGASSVLYGSSALNGVINIRTKRPGLTPTTSARAYVGVYDHPVHDEYEGADVSHARRIGNFDVSGGLNLFSDDGYRDQGYNRRLRLGGNMTYHHPMKEGKLLNYGFNFNYLADKYADFFIWRSPVEVYQPSSIANMGRKGNTFYIDPFFNFTNPTNNTSHKIKTRFYYRGDNIIDGSSSHKSLDDILGNMGCDAVTVNAYIDNIKNGDYSPFFPLIQPILQGDLNGIVDGAVNILNGVFPTATTADYCDLISWVMNNNKENVPKGTDKNYTYYVDYQFNKKWDSGSQITAGATYEHMKSVSKTTGTHDSDNAALFVQYDQRFFDRLSVSAGMRAEYYRVDGYLREADTKLFGTKIPVKPIFRAGLNYQLADYSFIRASFGQGYRYPSLTEKYARKDIGGVGVYPNKEVNAEKGVNAELGLKQGYKFGNLTGFFDLAGFYTQYTDMIEFRFGIFNNTTFQYINGVRDLLSMITQGQMPGFGAQFYNVSKARIYGAEVSTNGVYTFNPNTTLSYNLGYVFIEPEDADYKKKNEEEATYDDPMQMKEK
;
A
#
# COMPACT_ATOMS: atom_id res chain seq x y z
N GLU A 1 37.32 5.54 -21.95
CA GLU A 1 38.31 5.80 -22.98
C GLU A 1 38.01 4.90 -24.17
N ILE A 2 37.87 5.48 -25.38
CA ILE A 2 37.52 4.76 -26.63
C ILE A 2 38.68 4.92 -27.59
N ALA A 3 39.21 3.83 -28.08
CA ALA A 3 40.20 3.86 -29.15
C ALA A 3 39.49 3.96 -30.52
N LEU A 4 39.77 4.99 -31.27
CA LEU A 4 39.12 5.30 -32.55
C LEU A 4 40.17 5.35 -33.66
N PRO A 5 39.81 4.99 -34.90
CA PRO A 5 40.72 5.11 -36.05
C PRO A 5 41.00 6.56 -36.38
N ASP A 6 42.11 6.79 -37.08
CA ASP A 6 42.46 8.12 -37.59
C ASP A 6 41.50 8.57 -38.70
N GLY A 7 41.14 9.85 -38.72
CA GLY A 7 40.24 10.43 -39.74
C GLY A 7 39.10 11.24 -39.20
N GLY A 8 38.16 11.56 -40.05
CA GLY A 8 36.89 12.16 -39.66
C GLY A 8 35.92 11.08 -39.16
N ILE A 9 35.40 11.22 -37.93
CA ILE A 9 34.54 10.25 -37.28
C ILE A 9 33.37 11.03 -36.70
N ASP A 10 32.16 10.51 -36.85
CA ASP A 10 30.97 10.98 -36.15
C ASP A 10 30.66 10.04 -34.99
N LEU A 11 30.77 10.56 -33.77
CA LEU A 11 30.33 9.84 -32.57
C LEU A 11 28.86 10.14 -32.31
N LEU A 12 28.05 9.10 -32.27
CA LEU A 12 26.65 9.19 -31.88
C LEU A 12 26.53 8.78 -30.40
N PHE A 13 26.14 9.73 -29.56
CA PHE A 13 25.79 9.47 -28.16
C PHE A 13 24.30 9.23 -28.07
N SER A 14 23.92 8.08 -27.57
CA SER A 14 22.53 7.70 -27.39
C SER A 14 22.36 7.16 -25.98
N TYR A 15 21.46 7.77 -25.22
CA TYR A 15 21.07 7.29 -23.89
C TYR A 15 19.55 7.35 -23.78
N ILE A 16 18.99 6.35 -23.10
CA ILE A 16 17.52 6.25 -22.96
C ILE A 16 17.01 7.46 -22.16
N GLY A 17 16.02 8.16 -22.71
CA GLY A 17 15.44 9.37 -22.10
C GLY A 17 16.13 10.68 -22.53
N TYR A 18 17.16 10.63 -23.35
CA TYR A 18 17.86 11.80 -23.89
C TYR A 18 17.78 11.85 -25.41
N GLU A 19 17.92 13.07 -25.97
CA GLU A 19 18.09 13.25 -27.42
C GLU A 19 19.45 12.70 -27.81
N ASN A 20 19.51 12.13 -29.02
CA ASN A 20 20.79 11.68 -29.55
C ASN A 20 21.65 12.89 -29.90
N GLU A 21 22.89 12.89 -29.44
CA GLU A 21 23.86 13.94 -29.72
C GLU A 21 24.92 13.39 -30.68
N GLN A 22 25.19 14.11 -31.76
CA GLN A 22 26.23 13.77 -32.71
C GLN A 22 27.41 14.72 -32.52
N LEU A 23 28.60 14.13 -32.35
CA LEU A 23 29.83 14.87 -32.19
C LEU A 23 30.79 14.50 -33.34
N PRO A 24 30.96 15.35 -34.35
CA PRO A 24 31.99 15.16 -35.39
C PRO A 24 33.38 15.41 -34.81
N LEU A 25 34.27 14.47 -34.97
CA LEU A 25 35.66 14.55 -34.54
C LEU A 25 36.60 14.27 -35.70
N ILE A 26 37.70 15.02 -35.76
CA ILE A 26 38.82 14.73 -36.65
C ILE A 26 39.98 14.31 -35.73
N LEU A 27 40.43 13.08 -35.87
CA LEU A 27 41.54 12.50 -35.12
C LEU A 27 42.74 12.27 -36.02
N ARG A 28 43.93 12.60 -35.50
CA ARG A 28 45.22 12.28 -36.12
C ARG A 28 45.93 11.21 -35.27
N LYS A 29 46.80 10.47 -35.88
CA LYS A 29 47.57 9.41 -35.19
C LYS A 29 48.24 9.94 -33.93
N GLY A 30 47.88 9.36 -32.76
CA GLY A 30 48.41 9.74 -31.45
C GLY A 30 47.63 10.84 -30.72
N ASP A 31 46.55 11.38 -31.31
CA ASP A 31 45.69 12.36 -30.63
C ASP A 31 44.97 11.73 -29.47
N THR A 32 44.94 12.43 -28.34
CA THR A 32 44.04 12.16 -27.21
C THR A 32 43.16 13.37 -27.00
N LYS A 33 41.82 13.20 -27.11
CA LYS A 33 40.86 14.29 -26.94
C LYS A 33 39.87 13.93 -25.83
N THR A 34 39.71 14.82 -24.88
CA THR A 34 38.65 14.74 -23.86
C THR A 34 37.52 15.68 -24.27
N LYS A 35 36.30 15.18 -24.31
CA LYS A 35 35.10 15.95 -24.61
C LYS A 35 34.00 15.62 -23.64
N ASP A 36 33.42 16.64 -23.02
CA ASP A 36 32.19 16.55 -22.29
C ASP A 36 31.02 16.65 -23.27
N VAL A 37 30.08 15.70 -23.19
CA VAL A 37 28.91 15.68 -24.05
C VAL A 37 27.67 15.92 -23.17
N TYR A 38 26.97 16.99 -23.46
CA TYR A 38 25.73 17.37 -22.78
C TYR A 38 24.57 16.91 -23.64
N MET A 39 23.78 15.97 -23.10
CA MET A 39 22.59 15.46 -23.77
C MET A 39 21.35 16.14 -23.22
N ASN A 40 20.50 16.64 -24.10
CA ASN A 40 19.20 17.20 -23.70
C ASN A 40 18.23 16.10 -23.33
N ILE A 41 17.44 16.32 -22.29
CA ILE A 41 16.36 15.40 -21.92
C ILE A 41 15.34 15.41 -23.06
N LYS A 42 15.05 14.22 -23.57
CA LYS A 42 14.03 14.06 -24.61
C LYS A 42 12.67 14.31 -23.97
N THR A 43 11.99 15.38 -24.36
CA THR A 43 10.63 15.74 -23.88
C THR A 43 9.52 14.81 -24.39
N ASN A 44 9.88 13.62 -24.84
CA ASN A 44 8.91 12.62 -25.28
C ASN A 44 8.47 11.77 -24.09
N LEU A 45 7.30 12.03 -23.55
CA LEU A 45 6.70 11.32 -22.41
C LEU A 45 6.66 9.78 -22.59
N LEU A 46 6.58 9.29 -23.84
CA LEU A 46 6.62 7.86 -24.16
C LEU A 46 8.02 7.26 -24.17
N GLY A 47 9.06 8.09 -24.19
CA GLY A 47 10.47 7.68 -24.12
C GLY A 47 11.01 7.57 -22.71
N ASP A 48 10.21 7.88 -21.69
CA ASP A 48 10.62 7.78 -20.29
C ASP A 48 10.99 6.35 -19.92
N VAL A 49 11.99 6.23 -19.03
CA VAL A 49 12.53 4.94 -18.60
C VAL A 49 11.90 4.51 -17.30
N VAL A 50 11.43 3.29 -17.27
CA VAL A 50 10.84 2.62 -16.11
C VAL A 50 11.56 1.30 -15.84
N VAL A 51 11.53 0.84 -14.61
CA VAL A 51 12.19 -0.39 -14.17
C VAL A 51 11.19 -1.43 -13.68
N SER A 52 10.07 -1.00 -13.10
CA SER A 52 9.18 -1.91 -12.37
C SER A 52 8.53 -2.98 -13.23
N ALA A 53 8.18 -2.69 -14.48
CA ALA A 53 7.41 -3.62 -15.29
C ALA A 53 8.12 -4.96 -15.60
N GLY A 54 9.45 -4.94 -15.75
CA GLY A 54 10.25 -6.14 -16.02
C GLY A 54 11.40 -6.34 -15.03
N ARG A 55 11.56 -5.47 -14.02
CA ARG A 55 12.72 -5.38 -13.12
C ARG A 55 14.04 -5.06 -13.86
N PHE A 56 13.92 -4.47 -15.03
CA PHE A 56 15.04 -3.94 -15.84
C PHE A 56 14.60 -2.64 -16.51
N GLU A 57 15.57 -1.83 -16.94
CA GLU A 57 15.30 -0.55 -17.62
C GLU A 57 14.69 -0.77 -19.00
N GLN A 58 13.53 -0.17 -19.23
CA GLN A 58 12.81 -0.21 -20.51
C GLN A 58 12.05 1.10 -20.74
N LYS A 59 11.69 1.38 -21.99
CA LYS A 59 10.87 2.55 -22.32
C LYS A 59 9.44 2.32 -21.88
N LEU A 60 8.77 3.35 -21.39
CA LEU A 60 7.36 3.31 -21.02
C LEU A 60 6.46 2.87 -22.21
N SER A 61 6.87 3.18 -23.45
CA SER A 61 6.18 2.72 -24.66
C SER A 61 6.22 1.22 -24.88
N ASP A 62 7.24 0.53 -24.39
CA ASP A 62 7.46 -0.90 -24.65
C ASP A 62 6.84 -1.81 -23.56
N VAL A 63 6.31 -1.20 -22.51
CA VAL A 63 5.72 -1.91 -21.38
C VAL A 63 4.42 -2.63 -21.78
N THR A 64 4.27 -3.86 -21.35
CA THR A 64 3.12 -4.73 -21.69
C THR A 64 1.94 -4.59 -20.72
N VAL A 65 2.02 -3.74 -19.70
CA VAL A 65 0.98 -3.48 -18.69
C VAL A 65 0.70 -1.97 -18.58
N SER A 66 -0.44 -1.60 -18.02
CA SER A 66 -0.71 -0.19 -17.68
C SER A 66 0.28 0.32 -16.67
N MET A 67 0.88 1.45 -16.97
CA MET A 67 1.88 2.07 -16.11
C MET A 67 1.85 3.58 -16.20
N ASP A 68 1.84 4.23 -15.03
CA ASP A 68 1.95 5.67 -14.89
C ASP A 68 3.26 6.05 -14.20
N LEU A 69 3.72 7.25 -14.49
CA LEU A 69 4.98 7.77 -13.99
C LEU A 69 4.77 9.19 -13.45
N LEU A 70 5.20 9.40 -12.19
CA LEU A 70 5.32 10.73 -11.58
C LEU A 70 6.80 11.10 -11.44
N LYS A 71 7.19 12.22 -12.00
CA LYS A 71 8.56 12.75 -11.88
C LYS A 71 8.69 13.67 -10.67
N ALA A 72 9.89 13.78 -10.13
CA ALA A 72 10.18 14.66 -8.99
C ALA A 72 9.67 16.10 -9.19
N GLY A 73 9.79 16.65 -10.43
CA GLY A 73 9.30 17.98 -10.75
C GLY A 73 7.79 18.14 -10.65
N ASP A 74 7.02 17.11 -10.98
CA ASP A 74 5.56 17.15 -10.91
C ASP A 74 5.07 16.98 -9.45
N ILE A 75 5.78 16.16 -8.66
CA ILE A 75 5.56 16.05 -7.22
C ILE A 75 5.85 17.40 -6.53
N ALA A 76 6.98 18.02 -6.86
CA ALA A 76 7.37 19.31 -6.25
C ALA A 76 6.38 20.45 -6.54
N LYS A 77 5.75 20.48 -7.74
CA LYS A 77 4.73 21.47 -8.10
C LYS A 77 3.48 21.40 -7.23
N GLN A 78 3.13 20.22 -6.72
CA GLN A 78 1.98 20.01 -5.84
C GLN A 78 2.30 20.39 -4.38
N ALA A 79 3.59 20.59 -4.06
CA ALA A 79 4.07 20.93 -2.71
C ALA A 79 3.50 20.04 -1.59
N PRO A 80 3.44 18.70 -1.76
CA PRO A 80 2.80 17.82 -0.80
C PRO A 80 3.59 17.76 0.52
N THR A 81 2.90 17.42 1.60
CA THR A 81 3.52 17.11 2.90
C THR A 81 3.88 15.63 3.02
N ASP A 82 3.17 14.77 2.29
CA ASP A 82 3.48 13.36 2.08
C ASP A 82 3.12 12.91 0.65
N LEU A 83 3.58 11.73 0.24
CA LEU A 83 3.36 11.25 -1.12
C LEU A 83 1.92 10.78 -1.37
N SER A 84 1.17 10.40 -0.34
CA SER A 84 -0.18 9.85 -0.49
C SER A 84 -1.13 10.84 -1.15
N SER A 85 -1.03 12.11 -0.81
CA SER A 85 -1.83 13.20 -1.40
C SER A 85 -1.58 13.35 -2.90
N THR A 86 -0.32 13.25 -3.33
CA THR A 86 0.04 13.29 -4.77
C THR A 86 -0.46 12.06 -5.52
N LEU A 87 -0.38 10.88 -4.92
CA LEU A 87 -0.88 9.65 -5.54
C LEU A 87 -2.39 9.69 -5.76
N ASN A 88 -3.15 10.33 -4.88
CA ASN A 88 -4.60 10.54 -5.05
C ASN A 88 -4.97 11.38 -6.28
N THR A 89 -4.02 12.09 -6.88
CA THR A 89 -4.27 12.85 -8.12
C THR A 89 -4.10 12.01 -9.38
N MET A 90 -3.64 10.76 -9.23
CA MET A 90 -3.44 9.86 -10.37
C MET A 90 -4.73 9.10 -10.72
N PRO A 91 -5.11 9.01 -11.99
CA PRO A 91 -6.28 8.23 -12.40
C PRO A 91 -6.18 6.78 -11.90
N GLY A 92 -7.26 6.27 -11.31
CA GLY A 92 -7.33 4.88 -10.82
C GLY A 92 -6.42 4.54 -9.65
N VAL A 93 -5.94 5.53 -8.93
CA VAL A 93 -5.19 5.37 -7.68
C VAL A 93 -5.87 6.18 -6.59
N ASP A 94 -6.30 5.53 -5.55
CA ASP A 94 -6.90 6.15 -4.37
C ASP A 94 -6.12 5.74 -3.13
N ILE A 95 -5.99 6.63 -2.16
CA ILE A 95 -5.39 6.32 -0.87
C ILE A 95 -6.48 6.41 0.20
N ASN A 96 -7.03 5.28 0.57
CA ASN A 96 -8.09 5.18 1.57
C ASN A 96 -7.50 4.67 2.89
N ASP A 97 -7.77 5.35 4.00
CA ASP A 97 -7.20 5.02 5.32
C ASP A 97 -5.68 4.75 5.28
N LYS A 98 -4.96 5.57 4.52
CA LYS A 98 -3.51 5.45 4.26
C LYS A 98 -3.12 4.22 3.43
N GLN A 99 -4.07 3.48 2.87
CA GLN A 99 -3.80 2.34 2.00
C GLN A 99 -4.00 2.66 0.53
N PRO A 100 -3.06 2.27 -0.34
CA PRO A 100 -3.22 2.45 -1.76
C PRO A 100 -4.23 1.46 -2.34
N SER A 101 -5.24 1.97 -3.00
CA SER A 101 -6.21 1.25 -3.80
C SER A 101 -5.96 1.55 -5.27
N ILE A 102 -5.67 0.53 -6.06
CA ILE A 102 -5.50 0.65 -7.50
C ILE A 102 -6.73 0.05 -8.18
N ARG A 103 -7.44 0.87 -8.96
CA ARG A 103 -8.68 0.50 -9.69
C ARG A 103 -9.76 -0.09 -8.75
N GLY A 104 -9.94 0.51 -7.56
CA GLY A 104 -10.94 0.08 -6.58
C GLY A 104 -10.67 -1.29 -5.95
N GLY A 105 -9.49 -1.87 -6.17
CA GLY A 105 -9.21 -3.26 -5.78
C GLY A 105 -8.93 -3.48 -4.31
N ASN A 106 -8.91 -2.44 -3.48
CA ASN A 106 -8.52 -2.57 -2.08
C ASN A 106 -9.72 -2.42 -1.17
N GLY A 107 -10.80 -2.85 -1.27
CA GLY A 107 -11.95 -2.74 -0.36
C GLY A 107 -11.68 -2.05 0.99
N TRP A 108 -12.64 -1.82 1.81
CA TRP A 108 -12.46 -1.20 3.09
C TRP A 108 -11.92 -2.20 4.14
N THR A 109 -10.64 -2.14 4.46
CA THR A 109 -9.95 -3.09 5.35
C THR A 109 -9.53 -2.49 6.69
N TYR A 110 -10.05 -1.32 7.05
CA TYR A 110 -9.71 -0.62 8.31
C TYR A 110 -8.21 -0.45 8.53
N GLY A 111 -7.46 -0.14 7.47
CA GLY A 111 -6.02 0.07 7.58
C GLY A 111 -5.22 -1.21 7.87
N VAL A 112 -5.69 -2.39 7.48
CA VAL A 112 -4.98 -3.67 7.64
C VAL A 112 -4.93 -4.42 6.32
N GLY A 113 -3.74 -4.92 5.97
CA GLY A 113 -3.48 -5.66 4.73
C GLY A 113 -3.58 -4.80 3.48
N SER A 114 -2.59 -4.78 2.62
CA SER A 114 -2.63 -4.07 1.35
C SER A 114 -2.61 -5.04 0.17
N ARG A 115 -3.48 -4.80 -0.82
CA ARG A 115 -3.49 -5.53 -2.10
C ARG A 115 -2.60 -4.85 -3.15
N SER A 116 -2.09 -3.67 -2.83
CA SER A 116 -1.13 -2.92 -3.64
C SER A 116 0.21 -2.84 -2.92
N LEU A 117 1.27 -3.28 -3.58
CA LEU A 117 2.61 -3.30 -2.98
C LEU A 117 3.29 -1.95 -3.15
N VAL A 118 3.76 -1.37 -2.06
CA VAL A 118 4.57 -0.15 -2.08
C VAL A 118 6.03 -0.49 -1.84
N LEU A 119 6.88 -0.02 -2.74
CA LEU A 119 8.32 -0.24 -2.72
C LEU A 119 9.08 1.09 -2.61
N VAL A 120 10.20 1.07 -1.91
CA VAL A 120 11.22 2.12 -1.98
C VAL A 120 12.50 1.46 -2.51
N ASP A 121 12.98 1.94 -3.66
CA ASP A 121 14.12 1.38 -4.40
C ASP A 121 14.00 -0.13 -4.70
N GLY A 122 12.75 -0.58 -4.93
CA GLY A 122 12.43 -1.97 -5.24
C GLY A 122 12.34 -2.89 -4.01
N MET A 123 12.36 -2.35 -2.79
CA MET A 123 12.22 -3.09 -1.53
C MET A 123 10.91 -2.73 -0.83
N SER A 124 10.18 -3.73 -0.32
CA SER A 124 8.86 -3.50 0.30
C SER A 124 8.92 -2.50 1.45
N ALA A 125 8.03 -1.52 1.44
CA ALA A 125 7.85 -0.54 2.52
C ALA A 125 6.64 -0.87 3.42
N LEU A 126 5.98 -2.01 3.18
CA LEU A 126 4.86 -2.46 4.01
C LEU A 126 5.36 -3.00 5.35
N SER A 127 4.59 -2.74 6.38
CA SER A 127 4.82 -3.29 7.73
C SER A 127 4.57 -4.79 7.75
N SER A 128 5.47 -5.55 8.36
CA SER A 128 5.35 -7.00 8.49
C SER A 128 4.19 -7.46 9.41
N GLY A 129 3.78 -6.63 10.37
CA GLY A 129 2.70 -6.98 11.31
C GLY A 129 1.31 -6.86 10.72
N ASN A 130 1.00 -5.71 10.14
CA ASN A 130 -0.34 -5.37 9.63
C ASN A 130 -0.43 -5.26 8.10
N GLY A 131 0.69 -5.33 7.37
CA GLY A 131 0.71 -5.30 5.90
C GLY A 131 0.36 -3.94 5.29
N VAL A 132 0.53 -2.83 6.03
CA VAL A 132 0.25 -1.48 5.55
C VAL A 132 1.50 -0.62 5.45
N ILE A 133 1.43 0.44 4.67
CA ILE A 133 2.49 1.43 4.58
C ILE A 133 2.33 2.51 5.66
N ASN A 134 3.45 2.93 6.23
CA ASN A 134 3.56 4.21 6.91
C ASN A 134 4.16 5.24 5.93
N TRP A 135 3.35 6.14 5.40
CA TRP A 135 3.79 7.13 4.42
C TRP A 135 4.90 8.06 4.94
N ASN A 136 5.02 8.21 6.27
CA ASN A 136 6.10 8.99 6.87
C ASN A 136 7.50 8.44 6.55
N ILE A 137 7.64 7.15 6.16
CA ILE A 137 8.94 6.55 5.81
C ILE A 137 9.42 6.93 4.42
N VAL A 138 8.51 7.41 3.55
CA VAL A 138 8.83 7.75 2.16
C VAL A 138 9.64 9.04 2.10
N PRO A 139 10.88 9.02 1.54
CA PRO A 139 11.78 10.18 1.55
C PRO A 139 11.40 11.19 0.44
N LEU A 140 10.32 11.95 0.68
CA LEU A 140 9.74 12.89 -0.29
C LEU A 140 10.77 13.88 -0.85
N GLU A 141 11.71 14.33 -0.03
CA GLU A 141 12.81 15.25 -0.37
C GLU A 141 13.83 14.63 -1.33
N ASN A 142 13.86 13.31 -1.40
CA ASN A 142 14.86 12.55 -2.18
C ASN A 142 14.22 11.65 -3.25
N ILE A 143 12.99 11.89 -3.67
CA ILE A 143 12.35 11.14 -4.76
C ILE A 143 12.91 11.61 -6.12
N GLU A 144 13.25 10.64 -6.98
CA GLU A 144 13.55 10.85 -8.40
C GLU A 144 12.29 10.68 -9.24
N GLN A 145 11.60 9.56 -9.06
CA GLN A 145 10.34 9.24 -9.74
C GLN A 145 9.54 8.21 -8.97
N VAL A 146 8.24 8.16 -9.24
CA VAL A 146 7.33 7.13 -8.75
C VAL A 146 6.72 6.41 -9.94
N GLU A 147 6.85 5.09 -9.94
CA GLU A 147 6.33 4.20 -10.98
C GLU A 147 5.12 3.47 -10.43
N VAL A 148 3.94 3.67 -11.03
CA VAL A 148 2.70 3.00 -10.64
C VAL A 148 2.33 1.99 -11.72
N MET A 149 2.47 0.72 -11.41
CA MET A 149 2.11 -0.39 -12.27
C MET A 149 0.75 -0.92 -11.85
N LYS A 150 -0.22 -0.91 -12.76
CA LYS A 150 -1.60 -1.32 -12.51
C LYS A 150 -1.83 -2.77 -12.95
N GLY A 151 -2.58 -3.52 -12.16
CA GLY A 151 -2.86 -4.94 -12.38
C GLY A 151 -1.87 -5.89 -11.72
N ALA A 152 -2.19 -7.19 -11.76
CA ALA A 152 -1.48 -8.23 -11.02
C ALA A 152 -0.01 -8.38 -11.42
N SER A 153 0.87 -8.23 -10.45
CA SER A 153 2.33 -8.21 -10.64
C SER A 153 3.06 -9.15 -9.68
N SER A 154 2.33 -10.09 -9.06
CA SER A 154 2.88 -11.00 -8.07
C SER A 154 3.96 -11.94 -8.61
N VAL A 155 4.06 -12.18 -9.92
CA VAL A 155 5.15 -12.98 -10.50
C VAL A 155 6.52 -12.38 -10.19
N LEU A 156 6.68 -11.07 -10.33
CA LEU A 156 7.96 -10.41 -10.08
C LEU A 156 8.14 -9.98 -8.63
N TYR A 157 7.04 -9.62 -7.94
CA TYR A 157 7.10 -8.93 -6.66
C TYR A 157 6.52 -9.70 -5.48
N GLY A 158 5.84 -10.84 -5.74
CA GLY A 158 5.30 -11.70 -4.69
C GLY A 158 3.98 -11.21 -4.10
N SER A 159 3.78 -11.51 -2.83
CA SER A 159 2.58 -11.16 -2.06
C SER A 159 2.32 -9.64 -2.06
N SER A 160 1.04 -9.26 -1.96
CA SER A 160 0.54 -7.87 -1.96
C SER A 160 0.63 -7.13 -3.30
N ALA A 161 1.25 -7.69 -4.33
CA ALA A 161 1.23 -7.14 -5.69
C ALA A 161 0.02 -7.65 -6.50
N LEU A 162 -1.14 -7.80 -5.84
CA LEU A 162 -2.38 -8.36 -6.40
C LEU A 162 -3.05 -7.36 -7.35
N ASN A 163 -3.14 -6.09 -6.96
CA ASN A 163 -3.75 -5.01 -7.75
C ASN A 163 -2.73 -4.14 -8.48
N GLY A 164 -1.50 -4.17 -8.03
CA GLY A 164 -0.42 -3.40 -8.63
C GLY A 164 0.75 -3.13 -7.71
N VAL A 165 1.67 -2.32 -8.21
CA VAL A 165 2.89 -1.95 -7.51
C VAL A 165 3.14 -0.46 -7.65
N ILE A 166 3.42 0.21 -6.54
CA ILE A 166 3.90 1.59 -6.48
C ILE A 166 5.37 1.54 -6.08
N ASN A 167 6.27 1.86 -7.01
CA ASN A 167 7.71 1.82 -6.77
C ASN A 167 8.28 3.23 -6.73
N ILE A 168 8.75 3.65 -5.57
CA ILE A 168 9.34 4.95 -5.30
C ILE A 168 10.84 4.83 -5.48
N ARG A 169 11.39 5.57 -6.43
CA ARG A 169 12.83 5.60 -6.68
C ARG A 169 13.45 6.84 -6.07
N THR A 170 14.54 6.64 -5.33
CA THR A 170 15.29 7.75 -4.75
C THR A 170 16.34 8.28 -5.73
N LYS A 171 16.65 9.58 -5.59
CA LYS A 171 17.65 10.27 -6.42
C LYS A 171 19.02 9.62 -6.31
N ARG A 172 19.64 9.43 -7.46
CA ARG A 172 21.05 9.05 -7.58
C ARG A 172 21.86 10.26 -8.03
N PRO A 173 23.11 10.41 -7.54
CA PRO A 173 23.97 11.49 -7.98
C PRO A 173 24.19 11.47 -9.47
N GLY A 174 23.98 12.61 -10.11
CA GLY A 174 24.37 12.88 -11.49
C GLY A 174 25.83 13.36 -11.58
N LEU A 175 26.21 13.88 -12.76
CA LEU A 175 27.54 14.46 -12.98
C LEU A 175 27.75 15.75 -12.17
N THR A 176 26.68 16.51 -11.95
CA THR A 176 26.69 17.76 -11.16
C THR A 176 26.05 17.50 -9.79
N PRO A 177 26.66 18.04 -8.70
CA PRO A 177 26.05 18.00 -7.39
C PRO A 177 24.71 18.72 -7.40
N THR A 178 23.71 18.16 -6.71
CA THR A 178 22.39 18.77 -6.56
C THR A 178 22.05 18.94 -5.09
N THR A 179 21.55 20.12 -4.74
CA THR A 179 21.02 20.40 -3.38
C THR A 179 19.63 20.95 -3.53
N SER A 180 18.72 20.48 -2.72
CA SER A 180 17.35 20.99 -2.60
C SER A 180 17.05 21.28 -1.14
N ALA A 181 16.45 22.43 -0.87
CA ALA A 181 15.96 22.79 0.45
C ALA A 181 14.57 23.39 0.30
N ARG A 182 13.66 23.05 1.20
CA ARG A 182 12.30 23.57 1.26
C ARG A 182 11.93 23.80 2.72
N ALA A 183 11.30 24.92 3.02
CA ALA A 183 10.61 25.18 4.27
C ALA A 183 9.19 25.67 3.95
N TYR A 184 8.24 25.27 4.75
CA TYR A 184 6.84 25.57 4.50
C TYR A 184 6.05 25.64 5.79
N VAL A 185 4.98 26.42 5.78
CA VAL A 185 3.95 26.51 6.79
C VAL A 185 2.59 26.55 6.09
N GLY A 186 1.60 25.95 6.69
CA GLY A 186 0.22 26.00 6.24
C GLY A 186 -0.74 26.02 7.41
N VAL A 187 -1.94 26.52 7.15
CA VAL A 187 -3.01 26.67 8.15
C VAL A 187 -4.24 25.97 7.60
N TYR A 188 -4.91 25.19 8.42
CA TYR A 188 -6.21 24.62 8.10
C TYR A 188 -7.30 25.68 8.26
N ASP A 189 -8.04 25.94 7.19
CA ASP A 189 -9.24 26.78 7.25
C ASP A 189 -10.42 25.98 7.78
N HIS A 190 -10.41 25.78 9.10
CA HIS A 190 -11.35 24.93 9.81
C HIS A 190 -11.66 25.54 11.19
N PRO A 191 -12.78 25.18 11.85
CA PRO A 191 -13.12 25.70 13.17
C PRO A 191 -12.03 25.59 14.24
N VAL A 192 -11.09 24.65 14.11
CA VAL A 192 -10.00 24.46 15.07
C VAL A 192 -8.77 25.34 14.78
N HIS A 193 -8.61 25.88 13.56
CA HIS A 193 -7.51 26.78 13.13
C HIS A 193 -6.10 26.26 13.47
N ASP A 194 -5.86 24.97 13.24
CA ASP A 194 -4.56 24.36 13.48
C ASP A 194 -3.60 24.56 12.31
N GLU A 195 -2.32 24.36 12.54
CA GLU A 195 -1.26 24.63 11.58
C GLU A 195 -0.36 23.40 11.34
N TYR A 196 0.31 23.43 10.21
CA TYR A 196 1.40 22.51 9.93
C TYR A 196 2.63 23.24 9.41
N GLU A 197 3.79 22.74 9.75
CA GLU A 197 5.08 23.28 9.35
C GLU A 197 6.06 22.17 8.99
N GLY A 198 7.03 22.48 8.16
CA GLY A 198 8.05 21.52 7.81
C GLY A 198 9.26 22.12 7.14
N ALA A 199 10.33 21.35 7.19
CA ALA A 199 11.58 21.66 6.50
C ALA A 199 12.20 20.39 5.93
N ASP A 200 12.66 20.49 4.69
CA ASP A 200 13.33 19.43 3.96
C ASP A 200 14.67 19.91 3.44
N VAL A 201 15.68 19.07 3.50
CA VAL A 201 16.93 19.27 2.79
C VAL A 201 17.39 17.96 2.18
N SER A 202 17.87 17.99 0.94
CA SER A 202 18.53 16.85 0.32
C SER A 202 19.75 17.29 -0.47
N HIS A 203 20.76 16.43 -0.49
CA HIS A 203 21.99 16.63 -1.25
C HIS A 203 22.39 15.32 -1.92
N ALA A 204 22.83 15.42 -3.19
CA ALA A 204 23.35 14.28 -3.94
C ALA A 204 24.64 14.70 -4.69
N ARG A 205 25.71 13.91 -4.55
CA ARG A 205 27.02 14.22 -5.13
C ARG A 205 27.82 12.97 -5.42
N ARG A 206 28.56 13.00 -6.54
CA ARG A 206 29.65 12.05 -6.84
C ARG A 206 30.97 12.58 -6.33
N ILE A 207 31.71 11.76 -5.62
CA ILE A 207 33.06 12.05 -5.08
C ILE A 207 33.99 10.92 -5.53
N GLY A 208 34.72 11.14 -6.61
CA GLY A 208 35.52 10.08 -7.24
C GLY A 208 34.63 8.90 -7.66
N ASN A 209 34.89 7.73 -7.10
CA ASN A 209 34.11 6.52 -7.36
C ASN A 209 32.91 6.34 -6.41
N PHE A 210 32.65 7.29 -5.53
CA PHE A 210 31.53 7.23 -4.59
C PHE A 210 30.38 8.13 -5.05
N ASP A 211 29.19 7.57 -5.11
CA ASP A 211 27.94 8.30 -5.17
C ASP A 211 27.36 8.37 -3.76
N VAL A 212 27.07 9.57 -3.30
CA VAL A 212 26.47 9.81 -1.99
C VAL A 212 25.24 10.69 -2.16
N SER A 213 24.12 10.26 -1.62
CA SER A 213 22.92 11.08 -1.51
C SER A 213 22.33 10.96 -0.12
N GLY A 214 21.69 12.02 0.37
CA GLY A 214 21.00 12.00 1.65
C GLY A 214 20.00 13.11 1.78
N GLY A 215 19.05 12.94 2.70
CA GLY A 215 18.00 13.89 3.00
C GLY A 215 17.61 13.86 4.46
N LEU A 216 17.13 15.00 4.92
CA LEU A 216 16.55 15.21 6.24
C LEU A 216 15.17 15.87 6.05
N ASN A 217 14.17 15.36 6.76
CA ASN A 217 12.84 15.97 6.85
C ASN A 217 12.44 16.16 8.30
N LEU A 218 11.99 17.34 8.61
CA LEU A 218 11.33 17.71 9.87
C LEU A 218 9.90 18.14 9.53
N PHE A 219 8.92 17.63 10.25
CA PHE A 219 7.52 17.95 10.03
C PHE A 219 6.74 17.93 11.33
N SER A 220 5.90 18.92 11.53
CA SER A 220 4.93 19.00 12.61
C SER A 220 3.59 19.42 12.01
N ASP A 221 2.55 18.70 12.35
CA ASP A 221 1.17 18.92 11.92
C ASP A 221 0.28 18.69 13.13
N ASP A 222 -0.47 19.70 13.53
CA ASP A 222 -1.40 19.60 14.64
C ASP A 222 -2.79 19.14 14.19
N GLY A 223 -2.97 18.95 12.84
CA GLY A 223 -4.14 18.36 12.23
C GLY A 223 -5.32 19.31 12.11
N TYR A 224 -6.30 18.93 11.30
CA TYR A 224 -7.57 19.67 11.15
C TYR A 224 -8.68 19.12 12.05
N ARG A 225 -8.37 18.09 12.83
CA ARG A 225 -9.29 17.43 13.76
C ARG A 225 -8.70 17.46 15.17
N ASP A 226 -9.56 17.63 16.15
CA ASP A 226 -9.14 17.62 17.55
C ASP A 226 -8.41 16.32 17.88
N GLN A 227 -7.25 16.45 18.53
CA GLN A 227 -6.34 15.35 18.88
C GLN A 227 -5.76 14.59 17.68
N GLY A 228 -5.96 15.04 16.44
CA GLY A 228 -5.22 14.57 15.27
C GLY A 228 -3.87 15.29 15.22
N TYR A 229 -2.77 14.57 15.04
CA TYR A 229 -1.45 15.19 14.83
C TYR A 229 -0.50 14.23 14.11
N ASN A 230 0.51 14.80 13.43
CA ASN A 230 1.58 14.04 12.80
C ASN A 230 2.91 14.77 12.93
N ARG A 231 3.82 14.23 13.72
CA ARG A 231 5.16 14.78 13.91
C ARG A 231 6.20 13.76 13.53
N ARG A 232 7.18 14.16 12.70
CA ARG A 232 8.22 13.24 12.23
C ARG A 232 9.57 13.91 12.08
N LEU A 233 10.59 13.13 12.35
CA LEU A 233 11.97 13.35 11.94
C LEU A 233 12.36 12.16 11.08
N ARG A 234 12.81 12.41 9.85
CA ARG A 234 13.31 11.39 8.95
C ARG A 234 14.68 11.76 8.45
N LEU A 235 15.57 10.79 8.46
CA LEU A 235 16.93 10.86 7.91
C LEU A 235 17.12 9.65 7.01
N GLY A 236 17.49 9.87 5.75
CA GLY A 236 17.74 8.77 4.81
C GLY A 236 18.81 9.11 3.80
N GLY A 237 19.31 8.09 3.14
CA GLY A 237 20.31 8.29 2.11
C GLY A 237 20.78 7.01 1.44
N ASN A 238 21.70 7.21 0.51
CA ASN A 238 22.30 6.18 -0.30
C ASN A 238 23.81 6.42 -0.42
N MET A 239 24.58 5.34 -0.38
CA MET A 239 25.99 5.33 -0.71
C MET A 239 26.28 4.19 -1.68
N THR A 240 26.88 4.52 -2.82
CA THR A 240 27.28 3.55 -3.87
C THR A 240 28.74 3.73 -4.20
N TYR A 241 29.50 2.66 -4.20
CA TYR A 241 30.86 2.61 -4.69
C TYR A 241 30.91 1.96 -6.08
N HIS A 242 31.47 2.65 -7.04
CA HIS A 242 31.72 2.17 -8.40
C HIS A 242 33.13 1.58 -8.46
N HIS A 243 33.21 0.26 -8.41
CA HIS A 243 34.51 -0.43 -8.44
C HIS A 243 35.05 -0.48 -9.88
N PRO A 244 36.23 0.10 -10.15
CA PRO A 244 36.81 0.06 -11.48
C PRO A 244 37.16 -1.38 -11.88
N MET A 245 36.65 -1.81 -13.03
CA MET A 245 36.93 -3.14 -13.59
C MET A 245 37.46 -3.04 -15.01
N LYS A 246 38.24 -4.06 -15.42
CA LYS A 246 38.71 -4.19 -16.81
C LYS A 246 37.59 -4.65 -17.74
N GLU A 247 37.78 -4.49 -19.04
CA GLU A 247 36.90 -4.98 -20.11
C GLU A 247 35.47 -4.39 -20.06
N GLY A 248 35.29 -3.18 -19.57
CA GLY A 248 33.99 -2.52 -19.49
C GLY A 248 33.02 -3.15 -18.49
N LYS A 249 33.45 -4.13 -17.70
CA LYS A 249 32.64 -4.70 -16.63
C LYS A 249 32.35 -3.66 -15.57
N LEU A 250 31.15 -3.68 -15.01
CA LEU A 250 30.69 -2.74 -14.00
C LEU A 250 30.38 -3.50 -12.70
N LEU A 251 30.97 -3.04 -11.60
CA LEU A 251 30.66 -3.54 -10.29
C LEU A 251 30.32 -2.37 -9.38
N ASN A 252 29.07 -2.34 -8.92
CA ASN A 252 28.58 -1.31 -8.01
C ASN A 252 28.06 -1.99 -6.75
N TYR A 253 28.47 -1.51 -5.58
CA TYR A 253 27.94 -1.98 -4.32
C TYR A 253 27.82 -0.83 -3.33
N GLY A 254 26.95 -1.02 -2.37
CA GLY A 254 26.66 0.03 -1.41
C GLY A 254 25.46 -0.32 -0.53
N PHE A 255 24.82 0.70 -0.01
CA PHE A 255 23.62 0.54 0.79
C PHE A 255 22.72 1.76 0.70
N ASN A 256 21.40 1.53 0.86
CA ASN A 256 20.42 2.57 1.20
C ASN A 256 20.12 2.44 2.71
N PHE A 257 19.77 3.54 3.35
CA PHE A 257 19.29 3.54 4.72
C PHE A 257 18.21 4.58 4.93
N ASN A 258 17.36 4.34 5.93
CA ASN A 258 16.37 5.31 6.37
C ASN A 258 16.11 5.13 7.87
N TYR A 259 16.02 6.23 8.59
CA TYR A 259 15.58 6.29 9.96
C TYR A 259 14.42 7.27 10.07
N LEU A 260 13.35 6.82 10.71
CA LEU A 260 12.16 7.61 10.98
C LEU A 260 11.84 7.54 12.48
N ALA A 261 11.75 8.68 13.13
CA ALA A 261 11.09 8.84 14.42
C ALA A 261 9.78 9.59 14.17
N ASP A 262 8.65 8.97 14.49
CA ASP A 262 7.34 9.57 14.28
C ASP A 262 6.43 9.47 15.52
N LYS A 263 5.55 10.44 15.63
CA LYS A 263 4.47 10.47 16.61
C LYS A 263 3.23 10.97 15.89
N TYR A 264 2.19 10.16 15.84
CA TYR A 264 0.94 10.55 15.18
C TYR A 264 -0.26 10.00 15.92
N ALA A 265 -1.37 10.70 15.81
CA ALA A 265 -2.69 10.25 16.22
C ALA A 265 -3.70 10.56 15.14
N ASP A 266 -4.68 9.70 15.06
CA ASP A 266 -5.83 9.86 14.19
C ASP A 266 -6.98 9.03 14.78
N PHE A 267 -8.22 9.38 14.45
CA PHE A 267 -9.38 8.63 14.92
C PHE A 267 -10.32 8.29 13.76
N PHE A 268 -10.99 7.16 13.86
CA PHE A 268 -11.96 6.68 12.88
C PHE A 268 -13.40 6.70 13.38
N ILE A 269 -13.60 6.93 14.70
CA ILE A 269 -14.92 7.10 15.31
C ILE A 269 -14.99 8.51 15.89
N TRP A 270 -15.87 9.33 15.35
CA TRP A 270 -16.14 10.67 15.82
C TRP A 270 -17.12 10.65 17.00
N ARG A 271 -17.14 11.75 17.75
CA ARG A 271 -17.91 11.87 18.98
C ARG A 271 -19.42 11.81 18.74
N SER A 272 -19.90 12.45 17.68
CA SER A 272 -21.30 12.42 17.27
C SER A 272 -21.43 12.80 15.79
N PRO A 273 -22.60 12.59 15.13
CA PRO A 273 -22.82 13.01 13.74
C PRO A 273 -22.70 14.52 13.52
N VAL A 274 -22.76 15.35 14.57
CA VAL A 274 -22.60 16.81 14.49
C VAL A 274 -21.21 17.27 14.96
N GLU A 275 -20.49 16.45 15.72
CA GLU A 275 -19.14 16.72 16.23
C GLU A 275 -18.13 15.80 15.52
N VAL A 276 -18.10 15.86 14.19
CA VAL A 276 -17.31 14.97 13.32
C VAL A 276 -15.80 15.23 13.40
N TYR A 277 -15.40 16.36 13.96
CA TYR A 277 -13.99 16.74 14.11
C TYR A 277 -13.41 16.38 15.47
N GLN A 278 -14.24 15.87 16.38
CA GLN A 278 -13.82 15.42 17.69
C GLN A 278 -13.83 13.89 17.75
N PRO A 279 -12.80 13.29 18.36
CA PRO A 279 -12.79 11.84 18.53
C PRO A 279 -13.85 11.40 19.53
N SER A 280 -14.41 10.22 19.29
CA SER A 280 -15.04 9.48 20.38
C SER A 280 -14.01 9.18 21.46
N SER A 281 -14.39 9.30 22.71
CA SER A 281 -13.52 9.04 23.87
C SER A 281 -12.90 7.63 23.87
N ILE A 282 -13.50 6.68 23.15
CA ILE A 282 -13.04 5.30 23.00
C ILE A 282 -12.09 5.07 21.82
N ALA A 283 -12.02 6.00 20.88
CA ALA A 283 -11.31 5.81 19.63
C ALA A 283 -10.03 6.65 19.49
N ASN A 284 -9.66 7.39 20.53
CA ASN A 284 -8.49 8.25 20.50
C ASN A 284 -7.22 7.50 20.84
N MET A 285 -6.48 7.08 19.81
CA MET A 285 -5.21 6.37 19.96
C MET A 285 -4.12 7.03 19.15
N GLY A 286 -3.08 7.50 19.84
CA GLY A 286 -1.85 7.92 19.23
C GLY A 286 -0.82 6.79 19.16
N ARG A 287 0.17 6.97 18.30
CA ARG A 287 1.34 6.10 18.20
C ARG A 287 2.61 6.93 18.22
N LYS A 288 3.64 6.39 18.90
CA LYS A 288 5.00 6.91 18.83
C LYS A 288 5.91 5.75 18.46
N GLY A 289 6.64 5.90 17.37
CA GLY A 289 7.45 4.82 16.85
C GLY A 289 8.80 5.26 16.29
N ASN A 290 9.64 4.26 16.11
CA ASN A 290 10.88 4.39 15.38
C ASN A 290 10.94 3.30 14.32
N THR A 291 11.25 3.70 13.09
CA THR A 291 11.49 2.78 11.98
C THR A 291 12.91 2.97 11.49
N PHE A 292 13.57 1.87 11.23
CA PHE A 292 14.90 1.88 10.63
C PHE A 292 14.98 0.78 9.59
N TYR A 293 15.58 1.08 8.44
CA TYR A 293 16.01 0.04 7.51
C TYR A 293 17.38 0.36 6.93
N ILE A 294 18.09 -0.70 6.58
CA ILE A 294 19.31 -0.66 5.78
C ILE A 294 19.23 -1.72 4.70
N ASP A 295 19.57 -1.32 3.47
CA ASP A 295 19.49 -2.16 2.28
C ASP A 295 20.86 -2.25 1.59
N PRO A 296 21.74 -3.14 2.03
CA PRO A 296 22.94 -3.47 1.28
C PRO A 296 22.62 -4.04 -0.10
N PHE A 297 23.39 -3.63 -1.11
CA PHE A 297 23.24 -4.14 -2.46
C PHE A 297 24.58 -4.36 -3.15
N PHE A 298 24.54 -5.27 -4.12
CA PHE A 298 25.65 -5.61 -4.99
C PHE A 298 25.12 -5.81 -6.42
N ASN A 299 25.66 -5.05 -7.39
CA ASN A 299 25.28 -5.12 -8.79
C ASN A 299 26.52 -5.35 -9.65
N PHE A 300 26.56 -6.47 -10.34
CA PHE A 300 27.58 -6.79 -11.31
C PHE A 300 26.97 -6.85 -12.71
N THR A 301 27.56 -6.14 -13.66
CA THR A 301 27.15 -6.14 -15.06
C THR A 301 28.34 -6.46 -15.95
N ASN A 302 28.17 -7.44 -16.83
CA ASN A 302 29.14 -7.80 -17.84
C ASN A 302 28.58 -7.46 -19.24
N PRO A 303 29.00 -6.36 -19.86
CA PRO A 303 28.52 -5.95 -21.17
C PRO A 303 28.96 -6.89 -22.31
N THR A 304 30.09 -7.60 -22.16
CA THR A 304 30.60 -8.52 -23.19
C THR A 304 29.62 -9.65 -23.51
N ASN A 305 28.90 -10.14 -22.52
CA ASN A 305 27.90 -11.19 -22.69
C ASN A 305 26.49 -10.74 -22.32
N ASN A 306 26.28 -9.42 -22.11
CA ASN A 306 24.99 -8.82 -21.78
C ASN A 306 24.31 -9.48 -20.57
N THR A 307 25.07 -9.79 -19.50
CA THR A 307 24.53 -10.34 -18.25
C THR A 307 24.65 -9.37 -17.10
N SER A 308 23.68 -9.41 -16.19
CA SER A 308 23.78 -8.72 -14.91
C SER A 308 23.30 -9.58 -13.74
N HIS A 309 23.94 -9.39 -12.62
CA HIS A 309 23.63 -10.03 -11.34
C HIS A 309 23.38 -8.93 -10.32
N LYS A 310 22.23 -8.99 -9.64
CA LYS A 310 21.89 -8.04 -8.58
C LYS A 310 21.53 -8.81 -7.33
N ILE A 311 22.15 -8.44 -6.21
CA ILE A 311 21.78 -8.92 -4.89
C ILE A 311 21.36 -7.70 -4.10
N LYS A 312 20.20 -7.77 -3.48
CA LYS A 312 19.72 -6.78 -2.52
C LYS A 312 19.31 -7.49 -1.25
N THR A 313 19.62 -6.88 -0.12
CA THR A 313 19.18 -7.38 1.17
C THR A 313 18.52 -6.24 1.94
N ARG A 314 17.59 -6.54 2.84
CA ARG A 314 16.99 -5.56 3.75
C ARG A 314 17.00 -6.09 5.16
N PHE A 315 17.47 -5.27 6.08
CA PHE A 315 17.08 -5.35 7.47
C PHE A 315 16.12 -4.19 7.77
N TYR A 316 14.92 -4.52 8.23
CA TYR A 316 13.90 -3.55 8.61
C TYR A 316 13.49 -3.78 10.05
N TYR A 317 13.39 -2.71 10.82
CA TYR A 317 12.90 -2.68 12.17
C TYR A 317 11.86 -1.59 12.33
N ARG A 318 10.75 -1.91 13.00
CA ARG A 318 9.80 -0.94 13.50
C ARG A 318 9.40 -1.27 14.93
N GLY A 319 9.55 -0.27 15.81
CA GLY A 319 9.03 -0.32 17.18
C GLY A 319 7.96 0.74 17.39
N ASP A 320 6.76 0.33 17.80
CA ASP A 320 5.62 1.22 18.04
C ASP A 320 5.17 1.12 19.49
N ASN A 321 4.99 2.27 20.15
CA ASN A 321 4.27 2.40 21.41
C ASN A 321 2.90 3.02 21.14
N ILE A 322 1.86 2.40 21.62
CA ILE A 322 0.53 3.00 21.65
C ILE A 322 0.53 4.05 22.75
N ILE A 323 0.13 5.27 22.40
CA ILE A 323 -0.11 6.36 23.33
C ILE A 323 -1.62 6.40 23.57
N ASP A 324 -2.02 6.18 24.81
CA ASP A 324 -3.41 6.34 25.21
C ASP A 324 -3.74 7.84 25.17
N GLY A 325 -4.64 8.21 24.27
CA GLY A 325 -5.14 9.59 24.14
C GLY A 325 -6.46 9.81 24.88
N SER A 326 -6.96 8.79 25.59
CA SER A 326 -8.21 8.90 26.34
C SER A 326 -8.02 9.84 27.53
N SER A 327 -8.27 11.12 27.33
CA SER A 327 -8.24 12.15 28.37
C SER A 327 -9.63 12.62 28.79
N SER A 328 -10.67 11.84 28.56
CA SER A 328 -11.96 12.11 29.18
C SER A 328 -11.86 11.79 30.67
N HIS A 329 -11.57 12.80 31.45
CA HIS A 329 -11.54 12.73 32.91
C HIS A 329 -12.91 13.08 33.52
N LYS A 330 -14.00 12.91 32.76
CA LYS A 330 -15.32 13.04 33.36
C LYS A 330 -15.49 11.96 34.42
N SER A 331 -15.94 12.36 35.58
CA SER A 331 -16.34 11.39 36.64
C SER A 331 -17.56 10.61 36.18
N LEU A 332 -17.78 9.41 36.74
CA LEU A 332 -19.00 8.67 36.43
C LEU A 332 -20.24 9.50 36.75
N ASP A 333 -20.20 10.25 37.85
CA ASP A 333 -21.32 11.09 38.28
C ASP A 333 -21.61 12.22 37.28
N ASP A 334 -20.57 12.83 36.68
CA ASP A 334 -20.76 13.83 35.63
C ASP A 334 -21.39 13.20 34.37
N ILE A 335 -20.95 12.02 33.98
CA ILE A 335 -21.48 11.29 32.83
C ILE A 335 -22.93 10.92 33.03
N LEU A 336 -23.23 10.30 34.19
CA LEU A 336 -24.59 9.86 34.55
C LEU A 336 -25.53 11.06 34.77
N GLY A 337 -25.02 12.15 35.35
CA GLY A 337 -25.78 13.39 35.50
C GLY A 337 -26.22 13.99 34.15
N ASN A 338 -25.34 13.98 33.16
CA ASN A 338 -25.68 14.40 31.79
C ASN A 338 -26.73 13.49 31.12
N MET A 339 -26.73 12.19 31.48
CA MET A 339 -27.68 11.21 30.97
C MET A 339 -29.02 11.25 31.75
N GLY A 340 -29.18 12.14 32.71
CA GLY A 340 -30.38 12.24 33.55
C GLY A 340 -30.52 11.14 34.57
N CYS A 341 -29.41 10.53 34.97
CA CYS A 341 -29.36 9.44 35.93
C CYS A 341 -28.28 9.65 36.98
N ASP A 342 -28.37 8.99 38.10
CA ASP A 342 -27.33 8.97 39.14
C ASP A 342 -26.76 7.56 39.36
N ALA A 343 -25.58 7.50 39.99
CA ALA A 343 -24.90 6.24 40.27
C ALA A 343 -25.71 5.28 41.16
N VAL A 344 -26.60 5.82 42.01
CA VAL A 344 -27.46 5.01 42.91
C VAL A 344 -28.50 4.26 42.09
N THR A 345 -29.15 4.96 41.14
CA THR A 345 -30.14 4.35 40.22
C THR A 345 -29.51 3.29 39.35
N VAL A 346 -28.34 3.56 38.78
CA VAL A 346 -27.63 2.57 37.93
C VAL A 346 -27.21 1.32 38.76
N ASN A 347 -26.68 1.53 39.94
CA ASN A 347 -26.28 0.41 40.81
C ASN A 347 -27.47 -0.41 41.23
N ALA A 348 -28.61 0.20 41.59
CA ALA A 348 -29.84 -0.51 41.89
C ALA A 348 -30.32 -1.38 40.70
N TYR A 349 -30.20 -0.87 39.48
CA TYR A 349 -30.54 -1.62 38.26
C TYR A 349 -29.61 -2.81 38.05
N ILE A 350 -28.29 -2.60 38.23
CA ILE A 350 -27.28 -3.66 38.15
C ILE A 350 -27.50 -4.73 39.22
N ASP A 351 -27.86 -4.34 40.45
CA ASP A 351 -28.10 -5.26 41.54
C ASP A 351 -29.39 -6.07 41.36
N ASN A 352 -30.43 -5.49 40.76
CA ASN A 352 -31.63 -6.23 40.36
C ASN A 352 -31.28 -7.34 39.36
N ILE A 353 -30.47 -7.02 38.32
CA ILE A 353 -30.00 -8.02 37.36
C ILE A 353 -29.17 -9.12 38.03
N LYS A 354 -28.24 -8.76 38.92
CA LYS A 354 -27.44 -9.74 39.68
C LYS A 354 -28.30 -10.65 40.58
N ASN A 355 -29.42 -10.13 41.03
CA ASN A 355 -30.39 -10.88 41.84
C ASN A 355 -31.39 -11.69 41.01
N GLY A 356 -31.25 -11.71 39.68
CA GLY A 356 -32.06 -12.54 38.79
C GLY A 356 -33.33 -11.85 38.27
N ASP A 357 -33.49 -10.56 38.51
CA ASP A 357 -34.58 -9.79 37.90
C ASP A 357 -34.20 -9.30 36.50
N TYR A 358 -34.62 -10.04 35.50
CA TYR A 358 -34.42 -9.74 34.09
C TYR A 358 -35.64 -9.06 33.44
N SER A 359 -36.62 -8.63 34.24
CA SER A 359 -37.84 -7.99 33.73
C SER A 359 -37.61 -6.79 32.84
N PRO A 360 -36.57 -5.97 33.05
CA PRO A 360 -36.24 -4.88 32.15
C PRO A 360 -35.88 -5.28 30.73
N PHE A 361 -35.46 -6.54 30.52
CA PHE A 361 -35.06 -7.04 29.19
C PHE A 361 -36.18 -7.76 28.45
N PHE A 362 -37.35 -7.92 29.07
CA PHE A 362 -38.51 -8.56 28.40
C PHE A 362 -38.88 -7.93 27.06
N PRO A 363 -38.79 -6.60 26.85
CA PRO A 363 -39.05 -6.01 25.55
C PRO A 363 -38.14 -6.51 24.42
N LEU A 364 -36.96 -7.06 24.72
CA LEU A 364 -36.04 -7.64 23.76
C LEU A 364 -36.33 -9.10 23.42
N ILE A 365 -36.99 -9.83 24.30
CA ILE A 365 -37.17 -11.28 24.16
C ILE A 365 -38.01 -11.64 22.95
N GLN A 366 -39.13 -10.96 22.73
CA GLN A 366 -40.02 -11.21 21.57
C GLN A 366 -39.34 -10.91 20.24
N PRO A 367 -38.73 -9.70 20.02
CA PRO A 367 -37.96 -9.40 18.82
C PRO A 367 -36.82 -10.38 18.57
N ILE A 368 -36.08 -10.78 19.63
CA ILE A 368 -35.01 -11.78 19.54
C ILE A 368 -35.55 -13.13 19.03
N LEU A 369 -36.67 -13.60 19.61
CA LEU A 369 -37.29 -14.87 19.23
C LEU A 369 -37.82 -14.88 17.79
N GLN A 370 -38.19 -13.71 17.26
CA GLN A 370 -38.72 -13.52 15.92
C GLN A 370 -37.65 -13.19 14.88
N GLY A 371 -36.40 -12.93 15.32
CA GLY A 371 -35.33 -12.46 14.42
C GLY A 371 -35.54 -11.03 13.88
N ASP A 372 -36.38 -10.26 14.56
CA ASP A 372 -36.69 -8.88 14.19
C ASP A 372 -35.61 -7.93 14.68
N LEU A 373 -34.66 -7.59 13.80
CA LEU A 373 -33.56 -6.68 14.11
C LEU A 373 -34.04 -5.28 14.50
N ASN A 374 -35.08 -4.77 13.87
CA ASN A 374 -35.63 -3.45 14.18
C ASN A 374 -36.26 -3.45 15.55
N GLY A 375 -37.06 -4.47 15.87
CA GLY A 375 -37.64 -4.64 17.20
C GLY A 375 -36.59 -4.86 18.29
N ILE A 376 -35.45 -5.49 17.98
CA ILE A 376 -34.32 -5.61 18.94
C ILE A 376 -33.70 -4.23 19.19
N VAL A 377 -33.48 -3.44 18.15
CA VAL A 377 -32.93 -2.08 18.26
C VAL A 377 -33.89 -1.19 19.04
N ASP A 378 -35.18 -1.20 18.67
CA ASP A 378 -36.20 -0.40 19.34
C ASP A 378 -36.38 -0.81 20.82
N GLY A 379 -36.36 -2.10 21.11
CA GLY A 379 -36.41 -2.62 22.47
C GLY A 379 -35.17 -2.20 23.28
N ALA A 380 -33.98 -2.24 22.72
CA ALA A 380 -32.75 -1.79 23.36
C ALA A 380 -32.79 -0.26 23.60
N VAL A 381 -33.20 0.52 22.62
CA VAL A 381 -33.36 1.98 22.74
C VAL A 381 -34.38 2.32 23.81
N ASN A 382 -35.51 1.62 23.87
CA ASN A 382 -36.55 1.83 24.92
C ASN A 382 -36.03 1.53 26.32
N ILE A 383 -35.25 0.45 26.49
CA ILE A 383 -34.61 0.15 27.77
C ILE A 383 -33.63 1.25 28.15
N LEU A 384 -32.77 1.65 27.21
CA LEU A 384 -31.76 2.69 27.46
C LEU A 384 -32.42 4.03 27.77
N ASN A 385 -33.47 4.43 27.05
CA ASN A 385 -34.21 5.67 27.30
C ASN A 385 -34.99 5.59 28.66
N GLY A 386 -35.39 4.42 29.10
CA GLY A 386 -36.01 4.24 30.40
C GLY A 386 -35.02 4.40 31.57
N VAL A 387 -33.76 4.03 31.35
CA VAL A 387 -32.68 4.18 32.34
C VAL A 387 -32.01 5.54 32.26
N PHE A 388 -31.86 6.08 31.04
CA PHE A 388 -31.13 7.31 30.75
C PHE A 388 -31.97 8.28 29.90
N PRO A 389 -32.97 8.91 30.47
CA PRO A 389 -34.00 9.65 29.72
C PRO A 389 -33.51 10.87 28.94
N THR A 390 -32.36 11.44 29.31
CA THR A 390 -31.78 12.61 28.61
C THR A 390 -30.47 12.31 27.89
N ALA A 391 -30.08 11.03 27.78
CA ALA A 391 -28.81 10.64 27.23
C ALA A 391 -28.74 10.91 25.71
N THR A 392 -27.62 11.48 25.30
CA THR A 392 -27.24 11.62 23.90
C THR A 392 -26.29 10.52 23.49
N THR A 393 -26.05 10.35 22.17
CA THR A 393 -25.04 9.42 21.66
C THR A 393 -23.65 9.70 22.25
N ALA A 394 -23.34 10.97 22.49
CA ALA A 394 -22.08 11.40 23.11
C ALA A 394 -21.96 10.91 24.56
N ASP A 395 -23.04 10.96 25.32
CA ASP A 395 -23.07 10.50 26.72
C ASP A 395 -22.89 8.98 26.81
N TYR A 396 -23.49 8.20 25.89
CA TYR A 396 -23.23 6.76 25.81
C TYR A 396 -21.78 6.46 25.48
N CYS A 397 -21.15 7.21 24.57
CA CYS A 397 -19.74 7.08 24.26
C CYS A 397 -18.86 7.41 25.48
N ASP A 398 -19.20 8.45 26.25
CA ASP A 398 -18.49 8.82 27.46
C ASP A 398 -18.63 7.75 28.55
N LEU A 399 -19.84 7.17 28.73
CA LEU A 399 -20.09 6.08 29.68
C LEU A 399 -19.30 4.82 29.32
N ILE A 400 -19.34 4.40 28.05
CA ILE A 400 -18.56 3.28 27.55
C ILE A 400 -17.07 3.51 27.80
N SER A 401 -16.60 4.71 27.51
CA SER A 401 -15.22 5.14 27.75
C SER A 401 -14.81 5.04 29.21
N TRP A 402 -15.69 5.50 30.11
CA TRP A 402 -15.45 5.43 31.54
C TRP A 402 -15.34 3.96 32.01
N VAL A 403 -16.30 3.11 31.61
CA VAL A 403 -16.30 1.67 31.94
C VAL A 403 -15.00 1.01 31.47
N MET A 404 -14.52 1.36 30.29
CA MET A 404 -13.30 0.79 29.72
C MET A 404 -12.04 1.33 30.38
N ASN A 405 -12.01 2.61 30.74
CA ASN A 405 -10.89 3.22 31.44
C ASN A 405 -10.74 2.70 32.88
N ASN A 406 -11.83 2.31 33.52
CA ASN A 406 -11.79 1.67 34.84
C ASN A 406 -11.47 0.17 34.82
N ASN A 407 -11.66 -0.49 33.67
CA ASN A 407 -11.18 -1.84 33.41
C ASN A 407 -9.75 -1.85 32.81
N LYS A 408 -8.91 -0.91 33.20
CA LYS A 408 -7.56 -0.67 32.65
C LYS A 408 -6.57 -1.84 32.73
N GLU A 409 -6.92 -2.94 33.32
CA GLU A 409 -6.04 -4.12 33.31
C GLU A 409 -5.84 -4.74 31.93
N ASN A 410 -6.64 -4.37 30.92
CA ASN A 410 -6.67 -5.00 29.61
C ASN A 410 -6.11 -4.17 28.44
N VAL A 411 -5.71 -2.90 28.64
CA VAL A 411 -5.02 -2.18 27.56
C VAL A 411 -3.57 -2.66 27.48
N PRO A 412 -3.14 -3.28 26.38
CA PRO A 412 -1.80 -3.80 26.27
C PRO A 412 -0.78 -2.66 26.29
N LYS A 413 -0.15 -2.39 27.43
CA LYS A 413 0.99 -1.47 27.53
C LYS A 413 2.25 -2.18 27.04
N GLY A 414 2.96 -1.58 26.10
CA GLY A 414 4.26 -2.04 25.63
C GLY A 414 4.52 -1.71 24.18
N THR A 415 5.72 -2.01 23.74
CA THR A 415 6.20 -1.72 22.40
C THR A 415 5.91 -2.90 21.50
N ASP A 416 5.17 -2.68 20.42
CA ASP A 416 5.13 -3.61 19.30
C ASP A 416 6.45 -3.54 18.56
N LYS A 417 7.03 -4.69 18.23
CA LYS A 417 8.32 -4.78 17.53
C LYS A 417 8.18 -5.69 16.32
N ASN A 418 8.54 -5.16 15.17
CA ASN A 418 8.52 -5.88 13.90
C ASN A 418 9.92 -5.87 13.29
N TYR A 419 10.36 -7.03 12.87
CA TYR A 419 11.64 -7.25 12.21
C TYR A 419 11.39 -7.94 10.87
N THR A 420 12.07 -7.48 9.82
CA THR A 420 12.08 -8.15 8.51
C THR A 420 13.51 -8.28 8.02
N TYR A 421 13.87 -9.49 7.61
CA TYR A 421 15.10 -9.82 6.91
C TYR A 421 14.71 -10.28 5.52
N TYR A 422 15.19 -9.61 4.50
CA TYR A 422 14.85 -9.91 3.11
C TYR A 422 16.11 -10.01 2.26
N VAL A 423 16.13 -11.00 1.39
CA VAL A 423 17.19 -11.22 0.40
C VAL A 423 16.55 -11.40 -0.97
N ASP A 424 17.05 -10.69 -1.95
CA ASP A 424 16.61 -10.74 -3.35
C ASP A 424 17.83 -10.90 -4.26
N TYR A 425 17.87 -12.00 -4.98
CA TYR A 425 18.83 -12.21 -6.05
C TYR A 425 18.12 -12.16 -7.39
N GLN A 426 18.70 -11.41 -8.33
CA GLN A 426 18.21 -11.28 -9.69
C GLN A 426 19.33 -11.48 -10.70
N PHE A 427 19.08 -12.30 -11.69
CA PHE A 427 19.88 -12.49 -12.89
C PHE A 427 19.13 -11.96 -14.10
N ASN A 428 19.83 -11.19 -14.96
CA ASN A 428 19.33 -10.77 -16.26
C ASN A 428 20.31 -11.16 -17.34
N LYS A 429 19.80 -11.63 -18.47
CA LYS A 429 20.54 -11.90 -19.70
C LYS A 429 19.75 -11.32 -20.87
N LYS A 430 20.42 -10.52 -21.68
CA LYS A 430 19.88 -10.00 -22.95
C LYS A 430 20.66 -10.60 -24.11
N TRP A 431 19.95 -11.00 -25.16
CA TRP A 431 20.53 -11.50 -26.41
C TRP A 431 20.37 -10.47 -27.53
N ASP A 432 21.20 -10.58 -28.54
CA ASP A 432 21.17 -9.69 -29.72
C ASP A 432 19.88 -9.85 -30.53
N SER A 433 19.21 -11.00 -30.39
CA SER A 433 17.88 -11.28 -30.98
C SER A 433 16.74 -10.42 -30.39
N GLY A 434 17.04 -9.55 -29.41
CA GLY A 434 16.02 -8.79 -28.68
C GLY A 434 15.32 -9.59 -27.58
N SER A 435 15.73 -10.86 -27.35
CA SER A 435 15.25 -11.66 -26.21
C SER A 435 15.90 -11.21 -24.92
N GLN A 436 15.17 -11.35 -23.80
CA GLN A 436 15.71 -11.12 -22.48
C GLN A 436 15.10 -12.11 -21.49
N ILE A 437 15.90 -12.59 -20.55
CA ILE A 437 15.44 -13.36 -19.40
C ILE A 437 15.76 -12.59 -18.13
N THR A 438 14.79 -12.56 -17.22
CA THR A 438 14.93 -12.13 -15.83
C THR A 438 14.58 -13.31 -14.95
N ALA A 439 15.52 -13.79 -14.14
CA ALA A 439 15.28 -14.89 -13.21
C ALA A 439 15.81 -14.51 -11.83
N GLY A 440 15.23 -15.09 -10.78
CA GLY A 440 15.71 -14.75 -9.44
C GLY A 440 15.10 -15.60 -8.34
N ALA A 441 15.59 -15.33 -7.14
CA ALA A 441 15.16 -15.96 -5.91
C ALA A 441 14.97 -14.90 -4.82
N THR A 442 13.92 -15.06 -4.02
CA THR A 442 13.67 -14.19 -2.87
C THR A 442 13.49 -15.02 -1.61
N TYR A 443 13.96 -14.50 -0.49
CA TYR A 443 13.68 -15.04 0.82
C TYR A 443 13.38 -13.90 1.80
N GLU A 444 12.31 -14.05 2.57
CA GLU A 444 11.90 -13.13 3.60
C GLU A 444 11.63 -13.88 4.91
N HIS A 445 12.20 -13.39 5.98
CA HIS A 445 11.88 -13.81 7.34
C HIS A 445 11.36 -12.62 8.10
N MET A 446 10.16 -12.76 8.69
CA MET A 446 9.53 -11.74 9.51
C MET A 446 9.32 -12.25 10.92
N LYS A 447 9.61 -11.40 11.91
CA LYS A 447 9.29 -11.62 13.31
C LYS A 447 8.50 -10.44 13.85
N SER A 448 7.35 -10.73 14.41
CA SER A 448 6.49 -9.74 15.06
C SER A 448 6.30 -10.11 16.52
N VAL A 449 6.50 -9.14 17.40
CA VAL A 449 6.20 -9.24 18.84
C VAL A 449 5.22 -8.12 19.15
N SER A 450 3.97 -8.45 19.35
CA SER A 450 2.90 -7.50 19.61
C SER A 450 2.00 -7.97 20.73
N LYS A 451 1.48 -7.04 21.48
CA LYS A 451 0.49 -7.35 22.52
C LYS A 451 -0.91 -7.65 21.98
N THR A 452 -1.19 -7.14 20.78
CA THR A 452 -2.49 -7.34 20.14
C THR A 452 -2.56 -8.62 19.33
N THR A 453 -1.45 -9.07 18.75
CA THR A 453 -1.42 -10.27 17.92
C THR A 453 -0.66 -11.43 18.55
N GLY A 454 0.21 -11.18 19.53
CA GLY A 454 1.12 -12.16 20.09
C GLY A 454 2.51 -12.11 19.43
N THR A 455 3.28 -13.19 19.60
CA THR A 455 4.59 -13.37 18.97
C THR A 455 4.49 -14.37 17.84
N HIS A 456 4.85 -13.96 16.63
CA HIS A 456 4.75 -14.77 15.43
C HIS A 456 5.99 -14.61 14.56
N ASP A 457 6.38 -15.72 13.92
CA ASP A 457 7.43 -15.77 12.91
C ASP A 457 6.83 -16.24 11.58
N SER A 458 7.24 -15.63 10.47
CA SER A 458 6.84 -16.09 9.14
C SER A 458 8.02 -16.15 8.19
N ASP A 459 8.00 -17.11 7.27
CA ASP A 459 8.98 -17.28 6.21
C ASP A 459 8.28 -17.29 4.85
N ASN A 460 8.88 -16.60 3.90
CA ASN A 460 8.48 -16.60 2.51
C ASN A 460 9.71 -16.85 1.63
N ALA A 461 9.62 -17.80 0.73
CA ALA A 461 10.68 -18.10 -0.23
C ALA A 461 10.09 -18.29 -1.62
N ALA A 462 10.76 -17.75 -2.64
CA ALA A 462 10.27 -17.91 -4.00
C ALA A 462 11.39 -17.94 -5.04
N LEU A 463 11.06 -18.61 -6.15
CA LEU A 463 11.81 -18.58 -7.41
C LEU A 463 10.91 -17.96 -8.48
N PHE A 464 11.48 -17.12 -9.33
CA PHE A 464 10.75 -16.53 -10.44
C PHE A 464 11.60 -16.48 -11.70
N VAL A 465 10.90 -16.51 -12.84
CA VAL A 465 11.49 -16.31 -14.16
C VAL A 465 10.51 -15.55 -15.03
N GLN A 466 11.03 -14.62 -15.82
CA GLN A 466 10.30 -13.93 -16.88
C GLN A 466 11.14 -13.94 -18.15
N TYR A 467 10.50 -14.19 -19.26
CA TYR A 467 11.06 -14.12 -20.59
C TYR A 467 10.35 -13.03 -21.37
N ASP A 468 11.13 -12.13 -21.95
CA ASP A 468 10.68 -11.03 -22.78
C ASP A 468 11.30 -11.18 -24.18
N GLN A 469 10.48 -11.02 -25.21
CA GLN A 469 10.91 -11.11 -26.62
C GLN A 469 10.31 -9.97 -27.42
N ARG A 470 11.14 -9.35 -28.26
CA ARG A 470 10.68 -8.40 -29.26
C ARG A 470 10.74 -9.06 -30.66
N PHE A 471 9.62 -9.04 -31.36
CA PHE A 471 9.48 -9.56 -32.72
C PHE A 471 9.25 -8.41 -33.69
N PHE A 472 9.93 -8.49 -34.83
CA PHE A 472 9.77 -7.54 -35.95
C PHE A 472 9.87 -6.06 -35.52
N ASP A 473 10.63 -5.77 -34.47
CA ASP A 473 10.81 -4.45 -33.85
C ASP A 473 9.50 -3.75 -33.40
N ARG A 474 8.36 -4.44 -33.46
CA ARG A 474 7.03 -3.88 -33.18
C ARG A 474 6.21 -4.63 -32.16
N LEU A 475 6.43 -5.93 -31.99
CA LEU A 475 5.67 -6.76 -31.07
C LEU A 475 6.55 -7.19 -29.88
N SER A 476 6.28 -6.65 -28.71
CA SER A 476 6.87 -7.10 -27.44
C SER A 476 5.96 -8.12 -26.78
N VAL A 477 6.49 -9.28 -26.40
CA VAL A 477 5.79 -10.34 -25.69
C VAL A 477 6.54 -10.63 -24.41
N SER A 478 5.83 -10.76 -23.31
CA SER A 478 6.35 -11.08 -22.00
C SER A 478 5.61 -12.27 -21.42
N ALA A 479 6.30 -13.23 -20.84
CA ALA A 479 5.72 -14.36 -20.10
C ALA A 479 6.56 -14.64 -18.86
N GLY A 480 5.90 -14.85 -17.73
CA GLY A 480 6.59 -15.07 -16.46
C GLY A 480 5.87 -16.07 -15.56
N MET A 481 6.66 -16.70 -14.70
CA MET A 481 6.21 -17.65 -13.70
C MET A 481 6.93 -17.42 -12.38
N ARG A 482 6.23 -17.64 -11.28
CA ARG A 482 6.78 -17.65 -9.92
C ARG A 482 6.28 -18.89 -9.18
N ALA A 483 7.16 -19.49 -8.42
CA ALA A 483 6.84 -20.56 -7.48
C ALA A 483 7.14 -20.03 -6.05
N GLU A 484 6.15 -20.05 -5.17
CA GLU A 484 6.26 -19.42 -3.86
C GLU A 484 5.83 -20.34 -2.74
N TYR A 485 6.64 -20.33 -1.68
CA TYR A 485 6.44 -21.00 -0.41
C TYR A 485 6.21 -19.99 0.69
N TYR A 486 5.25 -20.22 1.57
CA TYR A 486 4.95 -19.36 2.72
C TYR A 486 4.54 -20.18 3.93
N ARG A 487 5.01 -19.81 5.12
CA ARG A 487 4.60 -20.39 6.40
C ARG A 487 4.51 -19.33 7.50
N VAL A 488 3.71 -19.61 8.53
CA VAL A 488 3.63 -18.84 9.79
C VAL A 488 3.75 -19.81 10.95
N ASP A 489 4.54 -19.46 11.98
CA ASP A 489 4.72 -20.20 13.23
C ASP A 489 5.16 -21.66 13.04
N GLY A 490 5.98 -21.92 12.03
CA GLY A 490 6.45 -23.29 11.75
C GLY A 490 5.42 -24.22 11.13
N TYR A 491 4.15 -23.84 11.08
CA TYR A 491 3.11 -24.58 10.38
C TYR A 491 3.25 -24.39 8.88
N LEU A 492 3.37 -25.52 8.16
CA LEU A 492 3.18 -25.50 6.72
C LEU A 492 1.73 -25.14 6.45
N ARG A 493 1.53 -24.10 5.66
CA ARG A 493 0.20 -23.79 5.18
C ARG A 493 -0.30 -24.94 4.32
N GLU A 494 -1.61 -25.22 4.35
CA GLU A 494 -2.20 -26.20 3.46
C GLU A 494 -1.81 -25.92 2.01
N ALA A 495 -1.21 -26.94 1.39
CA ALA A 495 -0.77 -26.85 0.01
C ALA A 495 -1.99 -26.90 -0.91
N ASP A 496 -2.26 -25.79 -1.59
CA ASP A 496 -3.31 -25.73 -2.62
C ASP A 496 -2.91 -26.46 -3.89
N THR A 497 -1.61 -26.68 -4.09
CA THR A 497 -1.05 -27.24 -5.33
C THR A 497 -0.84 -28.74 -5.21
N LYS A 498 -1.33 -29.48 -6.20
CA LYS A 498 -1.07 -30.90 -6.33
C LYS A 498 -0.13 -31.12 -7.51
N LEU A 499 1.00 -31.81 -7.27
CA LEU A 499 1.92 -32.26 -8.30
C LEU A 499 1.98 -33.80 -8.25
N PHE A 500 1.62 -34.43 -9.35
CA PHE A 500 1.54 -35.92 -9.44
C PHE A 500 0.75 -36.59 -8.30
N GLY A 501 -0.37 -35.94 -7.91
CA GLY A 501 -1.23 -36.39 -6.81
C GLY A 501 -0.79 -36.04 -5.39
N THR A 502 0.44 -35.53 -5.20
CA THR A 502 0.97 -35.12 -3.91
C THR A 502 0.72 -33.61 -3.70
N LYS A 503 0.18 -33.24 -2.54
CA LYS A 503 0.07 -31.83 -2.15
C LYS A 503 1.46 -31.28 -1.86
N ILE A 504 1.82 -30.17 -2.50
CA ILE A 504 3.09 -29.45 -2.28
C ILE A 504 2.81 -28.04 -1.75
N PRO A 505 3.60 -27.54 -0.79
CA PRO A 505 3.39 -26.24 -0.17
C PRO A 505 3.96 -25.10 -1.03
N VAL A 506 3.76 -25.18 -2.35
CA VAL A 506 4.27 -24.20 -3.32
C VAL A 506 3.12 -23.74 -4.19
N LYS A 507 2.99 -22.40 -4.33
CA LYS A 507 1.99 -21.79 -5.20
C LYS A 507 2.61 -21.32 -6.51
N PRO A 508 2.23 -21.89 -7.65
CA PRO A 508 2.60 -21.37 -8.96
C PRO A 508 1.73 -20.17 -9.33
N ILE A 509 2.34 -19.17 -9.97
CA ILE A 509 1.71 -17.93 -10.39
C ILE A 509 2.24 -17.58 -11.76
N PHE A 510 1.36 -17.15 -12.66
CA PHE A 510 1.68 -16.88 -14.06
C PHE A 510 1.28 -15.46 -14.46
N ARG A 511 2.02 -14.90 -15.40
CA ARG A 511 1.66 -13.68 -16.12
C ARG A 511 2.04 -13.78 -17.59
N ALA A 512 1.30 -13.07 -18.42
CA ALA A 512 1.65 -12.87 -19.83
C ALA A 512 1.23 -11.47 -20.25
N GLY A 513 1.94 -10.91 -21.20
CA GLY A 513 1.61 -9.59 -21.74
C GLY A 513 2.13 -9.44 -23.16
N LEU A 514 1.46 -8.63 -23.92
CA LEU A 514 1.89 -8.26 -25.27
C LEU A 514 1.68 -6.74 -25.46
N ASN A 515 2.57 -6.15 -26.25
CA ASN A 515 2.46 -4.76 -26.68
C ASN A 515 2.84 -4.69 -28.15
N TYR A 516 1.91 -4.26 -28.99
CA TYR A 516 2.11 -4.12 -30.43
C TYR A 516 2.11 -2.65 -30.84
N GLN A 517 3.20 -2.23 -31.46
CA GLN A 517 3.36 -0.90 -32.01
C GLN A 517 2.69 -0.83 -33.41
N LEU A 518 1.48 -0.24 -33.45
CA LEU A 518 0.72 -0.03 -34.69
C LEU A 518 1.40 1.00 -35.60
N ALA A 519 1.87 2.11 -34.99
CA ALA A 519 2.58 3.21 -35.64
C ALA A 519 3.60 3.80 -34.64
N ASP A 520 4.41 4.78 -35.06
CA ASP A 520 5.49 5.32 -34.24
C ASP A 520 5.09 5.75 -32.83
N TYR A 521 3.85 6.18 -32.64
CA TYR A 521 3.34 6.64 -31.36
C TYR A 521 2.00 5.99 -30.98
N SER A 522 1.68 4.83 -31.60
CA SER A 522 0.42 4.09 -31.38
C SER A 522 0.73 2.68 -30.91
N PHE A 523 0.20 2.30 -29.75
CA PHE A 523 0.47 1.00 -29.14
C PHE A 523 -0.82 0.36 -28.65
N ILE A 524 -1.03 -0.91 -28.98
CA ILE A 524 -2.05 -1.77 -28.38
C ILE A 524 -1.35 -2.74 -27.46
N ARG A 525 -1.87 -2.85 -26.22
CA ARG A 525 -1.37 -3.80 -25.24
C ARG A 525 -2.48 -4.71 -24.74
N ALA A 526 -2.12 -5.92 -24.41
CA ALA A 526 -2.97 -6.84 -23.65
C ALA A 526 -2.13 -7.53 -22.58
N SER A 527 -2.71 -7.71 -21.41
CA SER A 527 -2.03 -8.41 -20.33
C SER A 527 -2.99 -9.30 -19.55
N PHE A 528 -2.42 -10.38 -19.03
CA PHE A 528 -3.04 -11.29 -18.09
C PHE A 528 -2.07 -11.59 -16.97
N GLY A 529 -2.54 -11.54 -15.72
CA GLY A 529 -1.71 -11.84 -14.56
C GLY A 529 -2.51 -12.47 -13.44
N GLN A 530 -1.85 -13.37 -12.73
CA GLN A 530 -2.32 -13.90 -11.47
C GLN A 530 -1.64 -13.14 -10.32
N GLY A 531 -2.42 -12.89 -9.28
CA GLY A 531 -1.92 -12.26 -8.06
C GLY A 531 -2.39 -13.03 -6.84
N TYR A 532 -1.72 -12.79 -5.74
CA TYR A 532 -2.12 -13.33 -4.45
C TYR A 532 -1.63 -12.41 -3.33
N ARG A 533 -2.26 -12.55 -2.17
CA ARG A 533 -1.85 -11.90 -0.94
C ARG A 533 -2.02 -12.86 0.25
N TYR A 534 -0.98 -13.06 1.00
CA TYR A 534 -1.09 -13.74 2.29
C TYR A 534 -1.73 -12.80 3.32
N PRO A 535 -2.58 -13.33 4.22
CA PRO A 535 -3.11 -12.52 5.30
C PRO A 535 -1.97 -12.00 6.19
N SER A 536 -2.08 -10.75 6.62
CA SER A 536 -1.18 -10.19 7.63
C SER A 536 -1.38 -10.87 8.98
N LEU A 537 -0.43 -10.70 9.89
CA LEU A 537 -0.55 -11.23 11.24
C LEU A 537 -1.74 -10.61 11.98
N THR A 538 -2.02 -9.33 11.73
CA THR A 538 -3.19 -8.65 12.29
C THR A 538 -4.50 -9.28 11.83
N GLU A 539 -4.66 -9.59 10.55
CA GLU A 539 -5.88 -10.23 10.03
C GLU A 539 -6.13 -11.61 10.63
N LYS A 540 -5.10 -12.35 11.01
CA LYS A 540 -5.24 -13.69 11.60
C LYS A 540 -5.36 -13.69 13.12
N TYR A 541 -4.61 -12.85 13.80
CA TYR A 541 -4.34 -13.00 15.22
C TYR A 541 -4.75 -11.80 16.07
N ALA A 542 -5.19 -10.67 15.46
CA ALA A 542 -5.54 -9.50 16.27
C ALA A 542 -6.65 -9.82 17.26
N ARG A 543 -6.33 -9.56 18.53
CA ARG A 543 -7.28 -9.54 19.64
C ARG A 543 -7.16 -8.19 20.33
N LYS A 544 -8.19 -7.40 20.20
CA LYS A 544 -8.23 -6.06 20.78
C LYS A 544 -9.65 -5.72 21.14
N ASP A 545 -9.83 -5.01 22.23
CA ASP A 545 -11.08 -4.35 22.55
C ASP A 545 -10.90 -2.84 22.28
N ILE A 546 -11.81 -2.27 21.53
CA ILE A 546 -11.83 -0.84 21.19
C ILE A 546 -13.19 -0.32 21.62
N GLY A 547 -13.29 0.09 22.88
CA GLY A 547 -14.50 0.73 23.39
C GLY A 547 -15.72 -0.18 23.46
N GLY A 548 -15.55 -1.45 23.87
CA GLY A 548 -16.64 -2.44 23.90
C GLY A 548 -16.90 -3.12 22.55
N VAL A 549 -16.20 -2.68 21.49
CA VAL A 549 -16.20 -3.37 20.21
C VAL A 549 -14.93 -4.22 20.12
N GLY A 550 -15.10 -5.54 20.20
CA GLY A 550 -13.99 -6.49 20.12
C GLY A 550 -13.46 -6.65 18.69
N VAL A 551 -12.14 -6.78 18.52
CA VAL A 551 -11.55 -7.38 17.31
C VAL A 551 -11.19 -8.81 17.65
N TYR A 552 -11.77 -9.77 16.94
CA TYR A 552 -11.66 -11.19 17.22
C TYR A 552 -10.73 -11.89 16.23
N PRO A 553 -9.76 -12.68 16.70
CA PRO A 553 -8.84 -13.40 15.84
C PRO A 553 -9.58 -14.48 15.03
N ASN A 554 -9.12 -14.67 13.78
CA ASN A 554 -9.56 -15.77 12.93
C ASN A 554 -8.35 -16.43 12.27
N LYS A 555 -7.89 -17.52 12.83
CA LYS A 555 -6.73 -18.27 12.33
C LYS A 555 -6.99 -18.94 10.97
N GLU A 556 -8.27 -19.14 10.63
CA GLU A 556 -8.71 -19.80 9.39
C GLU A 556 -8.68 -18.90 8.17
N VAL A 557 -8.37 -17.61 8.33
CA VAL A 557 -8.23 -16.69 7.18
C VAL A 557 -7.17 -17.20 6.21
N ASN A 558 -7.60 -17.40 4.97
CA ASN A 558 -6.79 -17.91 3.85
C ASN A 558 -6.21 -16.78 3.00
N ALA A 559 -5.20 -17.13 2.15
CA ALA A 559 -4.67 -16.17 1.19
C ALA A 559 -5.69 -15.81 0.13
N GLU A 560 -5.77 -14.55 -0.18
CA GLU A 560 -6.49 -14.06 -1.34
C GLU A 560 -5.77 -14.45 -2.62
N LYS A 561 -6.57 -14.69 -3.66
CA LYS A 561 -6.11 -14.98 -5.01
C LYS A 561 -6.83 -14.04 -5.97
N GLY A 562 -6.17 -13.63 -7.02
CA GLY A 562 -6.79 -12.81 -8.05
C GLY A 562 -6.25 -13.12 -9.43
N VAL A 563 -7.08 -12.87 -10.41
CA VAL A 563 -6.69 -12.81 -11.81
C VAL A 563 -7.04 -11.45 -12.35
N ASN A 564 -6.17 -10.89 -13.16
CA ASN A 564 -6.37 -9.61 -13.82
C ASN A 564 -6.16 -9.78 -15.32
N ALA A 565 -7.05 -9.21 -16.11
CA ALA A 565 -6.93 -9.10 -17.57
C ALA A 565 -7.15 -7.65 -18.00
N GLU A 566 -6.36 -7.20 -18.96
CA GLU A 566 -6.41 -5.83 -19.47
C GLU A 566 -6.22 -5.79 -20.97
N LEU A 567 -6.94 -4.90 -21.63
CA LEU A 567 -6.72 -4.48 -23.02
C LEU A 567 -6.61 -2.96 -23.06
N GLY A 568 -5.54 -2.42 -23.67
CA GLY A 568 -5.30 -0.98 -23.70
C GLY A 568 -4.80 -0.48 -25.03
N LEU A 569 -5.05 0.82 -25.27
CA LEU A 569 -4.56 1.59 -26.40
C LEU A 569 -3.83 2.83 -25.88
N LYS A 570 -2.60 3.02 -26.29
CA LYS A 570 -1.83 4.25 -26.02
C LYS A 570 -1.52 4.96 -27.31
N GLN A 571 -1.92 6.22 -27.42
CA GLN A 571 -1.74 7.03 -28.60
C GLN A 571 -1.05 8.35 -28.27
N GLY A 572 0.15 8.55 -28.82
CA GLY A 572 0.81 9.86 -28.81
C GLY A 572 0.19 10.82 -29.80
N TYR A 573 0.17 12.10 -29.47
CA TYR A 573 -0.30 13.16 -30.36
C TYR A 573 0.62 14.39 -30.33
N LYS A 574 0.63 15.09 -31.45
CA LYS A 574 1.31 16.38 -31.61
C LYS A 574 0.46 17.30 -32.49
N PHE A 575 0.00 18.41 -31.92
CA PHE A 575 -0.77 19.47 -32.59
C PHE A 575 -0.07 20.80 -32.39
N GLY A 576 0.76 21.20 -33.38
CA GLY A 576 1.60 22.39 -33.25
C GLY A 576 2.55 22.28 -32.04
N ASN A 577 2.35 23.18 -31.06
CA ASN A 577 3.15 23.24 -29.85
C ASN A 577 2.60 22.36 -28.71
N LEU A 578 1.50 21.66 -28.93
CA LEU A 578 0.91 20.72 -27.98
C LEU A 578 1.43 19.32 -28.28
N THR A 579 2.08 18.68 -27.32
CA THR A 579 2.52 17.28 -27.38
C THR A 579 2.02 16.52 -26.20
N GLY A 580 1.61 15.27 -26.39
CA GLY A 580 1.10 14.45 -25.31
C GLY A 580 0.80 13.04 -25.75
N PHE A 581 0.16 12.30 -24.86
CA PHE A 581 -0.40 11.00 -25.16
C PHE A 581 -1.76 10.81 -24.48
N PHE A 582 -2.54 9.94 -25.06
CA PHE A 582 -3.81 9.45 -24.58
C PHE A 582 -3.65 7.96 -24.31
N ASP A 583 -4.17 7.49 -23.19
CA ASP A 583 -4.17 6.09 -22.77
C ASP A 583 -5.59 5.66 -22.41
N LEU A 584 -6.08 4.61 -23.05
CA LEU A 584 -7.37 3.97 -22.79
C LEU A 584 -7.12 2.54 -22.41
N ALA A 585 -7.71 2.06 -21.31
CA ALA A 585 -7.64 0.69 -20.88
C ALA A 585 -8.99 0.19 -20.38
N GLY A 586 -9.40 -0.99 -20.85
CA GLY A 586 -10.47 -1.78 -20.23
C GLY A 586 -9.82 -2.88 -19.37
N PHE A 587 -10.36 -3.10 -18.17
CA PHE A 587 -9.80 -4.07 -17.25
C PHE A 587 -10.87 -4.92 -16.56
N TYR A 588 -10.47 -6.14 -16.19
CA TYR A 588 -11.27 -7.09 -15.43
C TYR A 588 -10.38 -7.72 -14.35
N THR A 589 -10.84 -7.71 -13.11
CA THR A 589 -10.18 -8.37 -11.98
C THR A 589 -11.18 -9.25 -11.26
N GLN A 590 -10.82 -10.49 -10.98
CA GLN A 590 -11.61 -11.41 -10.17
C GLN A 590 -10.80 -11.85 -8.97
N TYR A 591 -11.38 -11.72 -7.79
CA TYR A 591 -10.84 -12.21 -6.54
C TYR A 591 -11.52 -13.51 -6.12
N THR A 592 -10.76 -14.34 -5.44
CA THR A 592 -11.23 -15.56 -4.76
C THR A 592 -10.62 -15.57 -3.37
N ASP A 593 -11.40 -15.95 -2.37
CA ASP A 593 -11.00 -15.91 -0.97
C ASP A 593 -10.61 -14.49 -0.49
N MET A 594 -11.28 -13.45 -1.00
CA MET A 594 -11.02 -12.06 -0.65
C MET A 594 -11.20 -11.85 0.86
N ILE A 595 -10.23 -11.21 1.51
CA ILE A 595 -10.28 -10.97 2.96
C ILE A 595 -11.06 -9.70 3.21
N GLU A 596 -12.13 -9.83 3.94
CA GLU A 596 -13.03 -8.75 4.33
C GLU A 596 -13.26 -8.76 5.84
N PHE A 597 -13.98 -7.77 6.31
CA PHE A 597 -14.24 -7.52 7.71
C PHE A 597 -15.75 -7.62 7.97
N ARG A 598 -16.15 -8.44 8.91
CA ARG A 598 -17.56 -8.55 9.29
C ARG A 598 -17.77 -8.10 10.73
N PHE A 599 -18.86 -7.38 10.95
CA PHE A 599 -19.36 -7.08 12.29
C PHE A 599 -20.38 -8.12 12.73
N GLY A 600 -20.49 -8.33 14.05
CA GLY A 600 -21.49 -9.21 14.60
C GLY A 600 -21.22 -9.62 16.03
N ILE A 601 -21.93 -10.68 16.45
CA ILE A 601 -21.78 -11.27 17.78
C ILE A 601 -20.82 -12.45 17.72
N PHE A 602 -19.91 -12.50 18.66
CA PHE A 602 -18.88 -13.53 18.74
C PHE A 602 -18.88 -14.17 20.13
N ASN A 603 -18.43 -15.40 20.21
CA ASN A 603 -18.10 -16.04 21.46
C ASN A 603 -16.78 -15.48 22.00
N ASN A 604 -16.78 -14.87 23.18
CA ASN A 604 -15.58 -14.27 23.79
C ASN A 604 -14.46 -15.26 24.13
N THR A 605 -14.77 -16.57 24.18
CA THR A 605 -13.81 -17.63 24.52
C THR A 605 -13.28 -18.35 23.30
N THR A 606 -14.17 -18.74 22.38
CA THR A 606 -13.79 -19.49 21.17
C THR A 606 -13.54 -18.58 19.96
N PHE A 607 -13.97 -17.31 20.04
CA PHE A 607 -13.89 -16.29 18.97
C PHE A 607 -14.71 -16.64 17.73
N GLN A 608 -15.60 -17.61 17.83
CA GLN A 608 -16.47 -18.01 16.74
C GLN A 608 -17.57 -16.97 16.53
N TYR A 609 -17.86 -16.71 15.27
CA TYR A 609 -19.01 -15.90 14.88
C TYR A 609 -20.30 -16.62 15.19
N ILE A 610 -21.27 -15.92 15.79
CA ILE A 610 -22.58 -16.45 16.14
C ILE A 610 -23.55 -16.18 15.01
N ASN A 611 -23.96 -17.24 14.35
CA ASN A 611 -24.85 -17.15 13.19
C ASN A 611 -26.31 -17.43 13.60
N GLY A 612 -26.93 -16.42 14.21
CA GLY A 612 -28.33 -16.47 14.56
C GLY A 612 -28.66 -16.71 16.02
N VAL A 613 -29.94 -16.57 16.35
CA VAL A 613 -30.48 -16.55 17.70
C VAL A 613 -30.29 -17.91 18.43
N ARG A 614 -30.42 -19.01 17.69
CA ARG A 614 -30.27 -20.36 18.28
C ARG A 614 -28.85 -20.56 18.83
N ASP A 615 -27.83 -20.17 18.08
CA ASP A 615 -26.44 -20.29 18.50
C ASP A 615 -26.14 -19.37 19.70
N LEU A 616 -26.71 -18.16 19.69
CA LEU A 616 -26.60 -17.20 20.78
C LEU A 616 -27.21 -17.76 22.06
N LEU A 617 -28.44 -18.30 22.00
CA LEU A 617 -29.10 -18.92 23.17
C LEU A 617 -28.34 -20.14 23.67
N SER A 618 -27.86 -20.99 22.74
CA SER A 618 -27.05 -22.16 23.12
C SER A 618 -25.77 -21.75 23.86
N MET A 619 -25.12 -20.69 23.41
CA MET A 619 -23.91 -20.17 24.07
C MET A 619 -24.21 -19.62 25.47
N ILE A 620 -25.26 -18.80 25.62
CA ILE A 620 -25.67 -18.22 26.91
C ILE A 620 -26.04 -19.32 27.89
N THR A 621 -26.79 -20.36 27.47
CA THR A 621 -27.17 -21.48 28.32
C THR A 621 -25.98 -22.32 28.77
N GLN A 622 -24.86 -22.29 28.06
CA GLN A 622 -23.61 -22.92 28.44
C GLN A 622 -22.73 -21.99 29.33
N GLY A 623 -23.26 -20.86 29.80
CA GLY A 623 -22.54 -19.91 30.62
C GLY A 623 -21.43 -19.13 29.91
N GLN A 624 -21.44 -19.12 28.59
CA GLN A 624 -20.48 -18.38 27.78
C GLN A 624 -21.01 -16.98 27.47
N MET A 625 -20.13 -15.99 27.48
CA MET A 625 -20.52 -14.59 27.27
C MET A 625 -20.38 -14.19 25.79
N PRO A 626 -21.42 -13.58 25.21
CA PRO A 626 -21.31 -12.96 23.88
C PRO A 626 -20.51 -11.67 23.95
N GLY A 627 -19.84 -11.34 22.84
CA GLY A 627 -19.20 -10.05 22.62
C GLY A 627 -19.56 -9.50 21.26
N PHE A 628 -19.84 -8.20 21.18
CA PHE A 628 -20.03 -7.53 19.92
C PHE A 628 -18.67 -7.08 19.36
N GLY A 629 -18.48 -7.22 18.06
CA GLY A 629 -17.23 -6.79 17.47
C GLY A 629 -17.08 -7.15 16.01
N ALA A 630 -15.85 -7.26 15.60
CA ALA A 630 -15.45 -7.45 14.22
C ALA A 630 -14.43 -8.57 14.06
N GLN A 631 -14.41 -9.20 12.91
CA GLN A 631 -13.51 -10.30 12.58
C GLN A 631 -13.20 -10.32 11.09
N PHE A 632 -11.94 -10.55 10.75
CA PHE A 632 -11.55 -10.80 9.36
C PHE A 632 -12.01 -12.20 8.91
N TYR A 633 -12.48 -12.30 7.68
CA TYR A 633 -12.91 -13.57 7.10
C TYR A 633 -12.73 -13.54 5.58
N ASN A 634 -12.81 -14.68 4.92
CA ASN A 634 -12.74 -14.74 3.46
C ASN A 634 -14.14 -14.71 2.84
N VAL A 635 -14.35 -13.79 1.90
CA VAL A 635 -15.48 -13.78 0.96
C VAL A 635 -15.11 -14.67 -0.22
N SER A 636 -16.05 -15.48 -0.72
CA SER A 636 -15.68 -16.50 -1.69
C SER A 636 -15.30 -15.94 -3.05
N LYS A 637 -16.03 -14.98 -3.60
CA LYS A 637 -15.70 -14.35 -4.90
C LYS A 637 -16.16 -12.90 -4.99
N ALA A 638 -15.26 -12.05 -5.45
CA ALA A 638 -15.57 -10.68 -5.84
C ALA A 638 -14.97 -10.40 -7.22
N ARG A 639 -15.57 -9.50 -8.00
CA ARG A 639 -15.02 -9.07 -9.29
C ARG A 639 -15.17 -7.56 -9.45
N ILE A 640 -14.22 -7.00 -10.19
CA ILE A 640 -14.19 -5.59 -10.53
C ILE A 640 -13.91 -5.52 -12.03
N TYR A 641 -14.71 -4.79 -12.76
CA TYR A 641 -14.43 -4.45 -14.14
C TYR A 641 -14.62 -2.96 -14.36
N GLY A 642 -13.94 -2.44 -15.37
CA GLY A 642 -14.00 -1.01 -15.60
C GLY A 642 -13.23 -0.57 -16.82
N ALA A 643 -13.26 0.73 -17.03
CA ALA A 643 -12.50 1.41 -18.06
C ALA A 643 -11.81 2.64 -17.49
N GLU A 644 -10.60 2.87 -17.95
CA GLU A 644 -9.78 4.00 -17.56
C GLU A 644 -9.36 4.76 -18.81
N VAL A 645 -9.49 6.08 -18.78
CA VAL A 645 -8.99 6.98 -19.80
C VAL A 645 -8.12 8.04 -19.14
N SER A 646 -6.93 8.26 -19.68
CA SER A 646 -6.07 9.35 -19.23
C SER A 646 -5.40 10.06 -20.41
N THR A 647 -5.09 11.33 -20.23
CA THR A 647 -4.33 12.11 -21.17
C THR A 647 -3.34 13.02 -20.44
N ASN A 648 -2.11 12.98 -20.88
CA ASN A 648 -1.05 13.83 -20.38
C ASN A 648 -0.48 14.63 -21.54
N GLY A 649 -0.19 15.90 -21.30
CA GLY A 649 0.39 16.73 -22.37
C GLY A 649 1.08 17.96 -21.85
N VAL A 650 1.87 18.52 -22.76
CA VAL A 650 2.60 19.76 -22.55
C VAL A 650 2.34 20.69 -23.74
N TYR A 651 1.87 21.89 -23.45
CA TYR A 651 1.79 22.98 -24.42
C TYR A 651 2.93 23.96 -24.20
N THR A 652 3.76 24.16 -25.22
CA THR A 652 4.92 25.06 -25.18
C THR A 652 4.55 26.40 -25.81
N PHE A 653 4.36 27.44 -25.00
CA PHE A 653 4.11 28.82 -25.48
C PHE A 653 5.38 29.42 -26.08
N ASN A 654 6.50 29.23 -25.41
CA ASN A 654 7.84 29.67 -25.84
C ASN A 654 8.89 28.82 -25.09
N PRO A 655 10.20 28.93 -25.36
CA PRO A 655 11.24 28.12 -24.71
C PRO A 655 11.25 28.18 -23.17
N ASN A 656 10.72 29.26 -22.59
CA ASN A 656 10.75 29.51 -21.15
C ASN A 656 9.39 29.28 -20.46
N THR A 657 8.32 29.02 -21.24
CA THR A 657 6.97 28.92 -20.69
C THR A 657 6.25 27.72 -21.26
N THR A 658 5.89 26.79 -20.38
CA THR A 658 5.12 25.59 -20.72
C THR A 658 3.92 25.43 -19.79
N LEU A 659 2.84 24.87 -20.32
CA LEU A 659 1.69 24.39 -19.54
C LEU A 659 1.64 22.86 -19.63
N SER A 660 1.77 22.19 -18.51
CA SER A 660 1.57 20.75 -18.42
C SER A 660 0.18 20.45 -17.88
N TYR A 661 -0.46 19.41 -18.41
CA TYR A 661 -1.74 18.93 -17.88
C TYR A 661 -1.74 17.40 -17.78
N ASN A 662 -2.52 16.91 -16.81
CA ASN A 662 -2.82 15.51 -16.60
C ASN A 662 -4.30 15.41 -16.26
N LEU A 663 -5.07 14.70 -17.07
CA LEU A 663 -6.49 14.49 -16.90
C LEU A 663 -6.77 13.01 -16.99
N GLY A 664 -7.64 12.51 -16.14
CA GLY A 664 -8.03 11.12 -16.18
C GLY A 664 -9.43 10.89 -15.62
N TYR A 665 -10.04 9.83 -16.08
CA TYR A 665 -11.33 9.34 -15.60
C TYR A 665 -11.29 7.83 -15.53
N VAL A 666 -11.82 7.27 -14.43
CA VAL A 666 -11.94 5.83 -14.24
C VAL A 666 -13.38 5.49 -13.91
N PHE A 667 -13.92 4.55 -14.67
CA PHE A 667 -15.19 3.91 -14.37
C PHE A 667 -14.92 2.53 -13.77
N ILE A 668 -15.50 2.24 -12.61
CA ILE A 668 -15.33 1.00 -11.87
C ILE A 668 -16.68 0.46 -11.46
N GLU A 669 -16.91 -0.82 -11.74
CA GLU A 669 -18.10 -1.57 -11.30
C GLU A 669 -17.65 -2.77 -10.46
N PRO A 670 -17.76 -2.71 -9.13
CA PRO A 670 -17.49 -3.83 -8.24
C PRO A 670 -18.75 -4.71 -8.08
N GLU A 671 -18.57 -6.02 -8.06
CA GLU A 671 -19.63 -6.99 -7.84
C GLU A 671 -19.20 -8.09 -6.85
N ASP A 672 -20.10 -8.45 -5.91
CA ASP A 672 -20.04 -9.72 -5.21
C ASP A 672 -20.69 -10.81 -6.07
N ALA A 673 -19.87 -11.72 -6.57
CA ALA A 673 -20.33 -12.74 -7.49
C ALA A 673 -21.16 -13.85 -6.81
N ASP A 674 -20.99 -14.06 -5.50
CA ASP A 674 -21.74 -15.08 -4.76
C ASP A 674 -23.06 -14.53 -4.23
N TYR A 675 -23.12 -13.26 -3.87
CA TYR A 675 -24.34 -12.59 -3.40
C TYR A 675 -25.43 -12.61 -4.48
N LYS A 676 -25.07 -12.27 -5.71
CA LYS A 676 -26.02 -12.28 -6.84
C LYS A 676 -26.62 -13.67 -7.08
N LYS A 677 -25.77 -14.71 -7.04
CA LYS A 677 -26.21 -16.10 -7.23
C LYS A 677 -27.09 -16.59 -6.10
N LYS A 678 -26.76 -16.25 -4.87
CA LYS A 678 -27.52 -16.65 -3.69
C LYS A 678 -28.89 -16.00 -3.64
N ASN A 679 -29.03 -14.75 -4.04
CA ASN A 679 -30.30 -14.04 -4.10
C ASN A 679 -31.18 -14.47 -5.29
N GLU A 680 -30.61 -14.87 -6.41
CA GLU A 680 -31.35 -15.47 -7.53
C GLU A 680 -31.96 -16.84 -7.14
N GLU A 681 -31.28 -17.61 -6.29
CA GLU A 681 -31.73 -18.93 -5.81
C GLU A 681 -32.72 -18.84 -4.62
N GLU A 682 -32.58 -17.86 -3.74
CA GLU A 682 -33.35 -17.76 -2.48
C GLU A 682 -34.50 -16.74 -2.52
N ALA A 683 -34.65 -15.94 -3.60
CA ALA A 683 -35.69 -14.90 -3.78
C ALA A 683 -35.80 -13.92 -2.58
N THR A 684 -34.71 -13.66 -1.85
CA THR A 684 -34.68 -12.81 -0.68
C THR A 684 -33.77 -11.60 -0.88
N TYR A 685 -34.41 -10.45 -0.87
CA TYR A 685 -33.96 -9.10 -0.57
C TYR A 685 -32.70 -8.52 -1.24
N ASP A 686 -32.94 -7.43 -1.96
CA ASP A 686 -31.97 -6.50 -2.55
C ASP A 686 -31.23 -5.71 -1.46
N ASP A 687 -30.18 -6.28 -0.88
CA ASP A 687 -29.23 -5.48 -0.13
C ASP A 687 -27.92 -5.39 -0.94
N PRO A 688 -27.59 -4.22 -1.54
CA PRO A 688 -26.39 -4.10 -2.34
C PRO A 688 -25.17 -4.23 -1.42
N MET A 689 -24.30 -5.18 -1.72
CA MET A 689 -23.02 -5.26 -1.07
C MET A 689 -22.30 -3.92 -1.17
N GLN A 690 -21.96 -3.35 -0.03
CA GLN A 690 -21.24 -2.10 0.05
C GLN A 690 -19.76 -2.29 -0.29
N MET A 691 -19.45 -2.60 -1.53
CA MET A 691 -18.12 -2.32 -2.10
C MET A 691 -18.13 -0.96 -2.82
N LYS A 692 -18.98 -0.03 -2.39
CA LYS A 692 -19.01 1.31 -2.95
C LYS A 692 -17.93 2.16 -2.32
N GLU A 693 -16.80 2.18 -2.96
CA GLU A 693 -15.96 3.37 -2.95
C GLU A 693 -16.41 4.28 -4.09
N LYS A 694 -16.66 5.54 -3.73
CA LYS A 694 -17.01 6.59 -4.70
C LYS A 694 -15.81 6.99 -5.54
#